data_61f3ae7bb65c4fc2fa6578b516c05e6f
#
_entry.id   61f3ae7bb65c4fc2fa6578b516c05e6f
#
_cell.length_a   1.000
_cell.length_b   1.000
_cell.length_c   1.000
_cell.angle_alpha   90.00
_cell.angle_beta   90.00
_cell.angle_gamma   90.00
#
_symmetry.space_group_name_H-M   'P 1'
#
loop_
_entity.id
_entity.type
_entity.pdbx_description
1 polymer ?
#
loop_
_entity_poly.entity_id
_entity_poly.type
_entity_poly.pdbx_seq_one_letter_code
_entity_poly.pdbx_strand_id
1 'polypeptide(L)'
;MKYWKVLVAAAMVFTLSSCGGGGDGNDKTDPPPPPPGTPDSLVISASTPQLGESGQLSVQFKVTDKQGKGYDLGTTLPSFTLAKVIPGRDATREDPVIWKSFIYSTRNNRPTGENSGKLEALGNGQYRYTFSFNATTVRDPYPSDSQDNNGLIRWDEAATHRLGIYFGGSNDIPVTDYVLDWVPAGTPPLLTRDILEQQSCDSCHMKQPIHHSNRADPKLCVTCHNESVPGSGRGDLTTLVHKLHGNLDATATKLVSHFPQDPRNCDTCHKGVTPTTPDANNWQHAQEKPCGACHADSTTTTGYVSHINGKISSGTLCTQCHAETPGNTKSPSSVHMGYLANEAAGRDKLVFKFDDVRYAAPNIEVELTVTANGTPVETMDGVLKYIKYGDLAKAPYVLVNWDQGNGFELGYTNPQTFVAGNKIDFTKCDSQGGGSFLCRKEVGNEVSGTLAATVAELQVCVARKADRNGAFAAGDLLPCSSTASALSYVAINPVKAYFRVEGGVDGSYVLKAGADLASCNGCHKDLAVHTEGNAGSAHASKDFAQCTSCHNATRTSFYAGVPGDLKYHVHSFHAFGSHRSGDATFPGKLNNCESCHTKGQYNLPNQQNERPSLVATTADNKQPKFFSPTLVVCASCHLKSPLGLVKPDSPVAGDEWATHMKNNGAIFGAETIEAATGG
;
A
#
# COMPACT_ATOMS: atom_id res chain seq x y z
N MET A 1 47.08 31.73 -1.99
CA MET A 1 45.93 32.63 -2.17
C MET A 1 44.68 31.93 -1.66
N LYS A 2 44.16 32.45 -0.55
CA LYS A 2 43.03 31.91 0.17
C LYS A 2 41.75 32.43 -0.46
N TYR A 3 40.79 31.52 -0.82
CA TYR A 3 39.43 31.93 -1.13
C TYR A 3 38.51 31.48 -0.01
N TRP A 4 37.88 32.45 0.60
CA TRP A 4 36.89 32.36 1.66
C TRP A 4 35.54 32.04 1.03
N LYS A 5 34.89 30.94 1.44
CA LYS A 5 33.49 30.65 1.10
C LYS A 5 32.63 31.17 2.23
N VAL A 6 31.79 32.15 1.91
CA VAL A 6 30.70 32.63 2.77
C VAL A 6 29.51 31.68 2.62
N LEU A 7 29.15 31.01 3.70
CA LEU A 7 27.89 30.25 3.82
C LEU A 7 26.81 31.22 4.29
N VAL A 8 25.80 31.47 3.46
CA VAL A 8 24.55 32.12 3.86
C VAL A 8 23.61 31.05 4.33
N ALA A 9 23.41 30.98 5.65
CA ALA A 9 22.38 30.17 6.25
C ALA A 9 21.05 30.94 6.19
N ALA A 10 20.11 30.48 5.36
CA ALA A 10 18.72 30.95 5.40
C ALA A 10 18.01 30.22 6.53
N ALA A 11 17.75 30.93 7.63
CA ALA A 11 16.89 30.45 8.71
C ALA A 11 15.43 30.55 8.26
N MET A 12 14.80 29.42 7.99
CA MET A 12 13.33 29.34 7.91
C MET A 12 12.78 29.31 9.33
N VAL A 13 12.15 30.39 9.72
CA VAL A 13 11.35 30.48 10.93
C VAL A 13 10.01 29.81 10.67
N PHE A 14 9.82 28.62 11.22
CA PHE A 14 8.49 28.01 11.34
C PHE A 14 7.82 28.63 12.56
N THR A 15 6.80 29.45 12.35
CA THR A 15 5.90 29.86 13.41
C THR A 15 4.98 28.70 13.75
N LEU A 16 5.26 28.01 14.84
CA LEU A 16 4.35 27.08 15.48
C LEU A 16 3.27 27.90 16.18
N SER A 17 2.05 27.83 15.68
CA SER A 17 0.89 28.33 16.38
C SER A 17 0.70 27.50 17.65
N SER A 18 0.98 28.07 18.80
CA SER A 18 0.79 27.49 20.11
C SER A 18 -0.71 27.36 20.40
N CYS A 19 -1.19 26.15 20.66
CA CYS A 19 -2.43 25.95 21.40
C CYS A 19 -2.15 26.21 22.89
N GLY A 20 -2.42 27.42 23.32
CA GLY A 20 -2.46 27.77 24.74
C GLY A 20 -3.91 27.90 25.19
N GLY A 21 -4.27 27.21 26.25
CA GLY A 21 -5.57 27.36 26.89
C GLY A 21 -5.69 26.47 28.12
N GLY A 22 -5.26 26.95 29.29
CA GLY A 22 -5.65 26.37 30.57
C GLY A 22 -7.03 26.91 30.99
N GLY A 23 -7.87 26.05 31.52
CA GLY A 23 -9.17 26.42 32.11
C GLY A 23 -9.92 25.16 32.54
N ASP A 24 -10.08 24.99 33.83
CA ASP A 24 -10.93 23.99 34.48
C ASP A 24 -12.39 24.10 34.00
N GLY A 25 -12.97 22.98 33.63
CA GLY A 25 -14.40 22.87 33.34
C GLY A 25 -14.74 21.64 32.51
N ASN A 26 -15.44 20.70 33.12
CA ASN A 26 -16.09 19.57 32.49
C ASN A 26 -17.01 20.04 31.34
N ASP A 27 -16.47 20.06 30.14
CA ASP A 27 -17.29 20.14 28.94
C ASP A 27 -16.60 19.36 27.82
N LYS A 28 -17.28 18.35 27.35
CA LYS A 28 -16.87 17.58 26.15
C LYS A 28 -17.11 18.47 24.93
N THR A 29 -16.17 19.34 24.64
CA THR A 29 -16.18 20.05 23.36
C THR A 29 -15.35 19.32 22.34
N ASP A 30 -15.99 18.97 21.24
CA ASP A 30 -15.35 18.54 20.00
C ASP A 30 -14.19 19.50 19.64
N PRO A 31 -13.15 19.01 18.93
CA PRO A 31 -12.08 19.88 18.45
C PRO A 31 -12.68 21.06 17.70
N PRO A 32 -12.13 22.28 17.86
CA PRO A 32 -12.69 23.46 17.24
C PRO A 32 -12.87 23.23 15.73
N PRO A 33 -14.04 23.57 15.18
CA PRO A 33 -14.25 23.47 13.75
C PRO A 33 -13.19 24.30 13.02
N PRO A 34 -12.77 23.87 11.81
CA PRO A 34 -11.84 24.64 10.99
C PRO A 34 -12.38 26.08 10.81
N PRO A 35 -11.50 27.07 10.59
CA PRO A 35 -11.91 28.45 10.46
C PRO A 35 -13.05 28.60 9.45
N PRO A 36 -14.10 29.36 9.76
CA PRO A 36 -15.22 29.53 8.84
C PRO A 36 -14.70 30.16 7.53
N GLY A 37 -14.77 29.44 6.43
CA GLY A 37 -14.48 30.02 5.13
C GLY A 37 -13.70 29.17 4.13
N THR A 38 -12.96 28.14 4.57
CA THR A 38 -12.21 27.28 3.64
C THR A 38 -13.12 26.14 3.18
N PRO A 39 -13.43 26.00 1.88
CA PRO A 39 -14.24 24.88 1.41
C PRO A 39 -13.43 23.58 1.46
N ASP A 40 -14.04 22.49 1.93
CA ASP A 40 -13.43 21.17 1.96
C ASP A 40 -13.08 20.64 0.55
N SER A 41 -13.76 21.14 -0.48
CA SER A 41 -13.49 20.83 -1.87
C SER A 41 -14.11 21.89 -2.79
N LEU A 42 -13.50 22.03 -3.97
CA LEU A 42 -13.99 22.88 -5.05
C LEU A 42 -14.35 22.02 -6.26
N VAL A 43 -15.25 22.56 -7.09
CA VAL A 43 -15.71 21.94 -8.33
C VAL A 43 -15.42 22.88 -9.49
N ILE A 44 -14.79 22.36 -10.55
CA ILE A 44 -14.58 23.09 -11.80
C ILE A 44 -15.59 22.59 -12.83
N SER A 45 -16.13 23.50 -13.61
CA SER A 45 -16.81 23.22 -14.89
C SER A 45 -16.26 24.15 -15.95
N ALA A 46 -16.08 23.67 -17.16
CA ALA A 46 -15.55 24.47 -18.26
C ALA A 46 -16.38 24.32 -19.53
N SER A 47 -16.41 25.37 -20.35
CA SER A 47 -16.89 25.31 -21.72
C SER A 47 -15.84 24.68 -22.62
N THR A 48 -16.24 24.23 -23.80
CA THR A 48 -15.31 23.82 -24.85
C THR A 48 -14.38 24.99 -25.21
N PRO A 49 -13.05 24.77 -25.22
CA PRO A 49 -12.10 25.79 -25.64
C PRO A 49 -12.33 26.27 -27.04
N GLN A 50 -12.12 27.55 -27.29
CA GLN A 50 -12.33 28.20 -28.58
C GLN A 50 -11.00 28.68 -29.14
N LEU A 51 -10.73 28.31 -30.39
CA LEU A 51 -9.57 28.81 -31.15
C LEU A 51 -9.98 30.09 -31.89
N GLY A 52 -9.34 31.20 -31.56
CA GLY A 52 -9.56 32.48 -32.25
C GLY A 52 -8.88 32.53 -33.63
N GLU A 53 -9.28 33.49 -34.47
CA GLU A 53 -8.68 33.69 -35.79
C GLU A 53 -7.16 33.89 -35.78
N SER A 54 -6.64 34.43 -34.69
CA SER A 54 -5.18 34.59 -34.47
C SER A 54 -4.47 33.30 -34.11
N GLY A 55 -5.18 32.17 -33.98
CA GLY A 55 -4.64 30.89 -33.47
C GLY A 55 -4.48 30.84 -31.93
N GLN A 56 -4.99 31.84 -31.23
CA GLN A 56 -4.94 31.90 -29.77
C GLN A 56 -6.12 31.15 -29.17
N LEU A 57 -5.86 30.27 -28.22
CA LEU A 57 -6.90 29.48 -27.57
C LEU A 57 -7.43 30.19 -26.32
N SER A 58 -8.73 30.09 -26.08
CA SER A 58 -9.36 30.59 -24.86
C SER A 58 -10.39 29.60 -24.33
N VAL A 59 -10.58 29.60 -23.00
CA VAL A 59 -11.58 28.78 -22.32
C VAL A 59 -12.29 29.59 -21.24
N GLN A 60 -13.61 29.41 -21.11
CA GLN A 60 -14.38 29.89 -19.97
C GLN A 60 -14.59 28.74 -18.99
N PHE A 61 -14.39 28.99 -17.71
CA PHE A 61 -14.61 28.01 -16.67
C PHE A 61 -15.21 28.66 -15.42
N LYS A 62 -15.82 27.83 -14.59
CA LYS A 62 -16.43 28.24 -13.32
C LYS A 62 -15.88 27.40 -12.20
N VAL A 63 -15.55 28.02 -11.08
CA VAL A 63 -15.16 27.37 -9.83
C VAL A 63 -16.24 27.60 -8.79
N THR A 64 -16.72 26.54 -8.16
CA THR A 64 -17.74 26.60 -7.12
C THR A 64 -17.36 25.74 -5.93
N ASP A 65 -17.98 26.00 -4.77
CA ASP A 65 -18.06 25.03 -3.69
C ASP A 65 -19.05 23.88 -4.05
N LYS A 66 -19.18 22.90 -3.14
CA LYS A 66 -20.11 21.76 -3.29
C LYS A 66 -21.58 22.19 -3.36
N GLN A 67 -21.94 23.37 -2.87
CA GLN A 67 -23.28 23.93 -2.87
C GLN A 67 -23.56 24.74 -4.16
N GLY A 68 -22.58 24.82 -5.07
CA GLY A 68 -22.72 25.56 -6.34
C GLY A 68 -22.49 27.06 -6.22
N LYS A 69 -22.09 27.57 -5.06
CA LYS A 69 -21.74 28.97 -4.87
C LYS A 69 -20.40 29.27 -5.54
N GLY A 70 -20.32 30.33 -6.31
CA GLY A 70 -19.09 30.77 -6.96
C GLY A 70 -17.97 31.03 -5.97
N TYR A 71 -16.79 30.49 -6.27
CA TYR A 71 -15.58 30.64 -5.47
C TYR A 71 -14.64 31.65 -6.14
N ASP A 72 -14.13 32.60 -5.36
CA ASP A 72 -13.15 33.57 -5.83
C ASP A 72 -11.73 33.03 -5.63
N LEU A 73 -11.00 32.87 -6.72
CA LEU A 73 -9.62 32.39 -6.71
C LEU A 73 -8.63 33.41 -6.12
N GLY A 74 -9.02 34.68 -6.00
CA GLY A 74 -8.14 35.73 -5.48
C GLY A 74 -6.83 35.82 -6.25
N THR A 75 -5.72 35.54 -5.56
CA THR A 75 -4.37 35.51 -6.17
C THR A 75 -3.95 34.14 -6.67
N THR A 76 -4.79 33.12 -6.53
CA THR A 76 -4.48 31.76 -6.98
C THR A 76 -4.60 31.68 -8.48
N LEU A 77 -3.50 31.35 -9.14
CA LEU A 77 -3.45 31.15 -10.59
C LEU A 77 -3.63 29.68 -10.92
N PRO A 78 -4.70 29.27 -11.60
CA PRO A 78 -4.82 27.94 -12.15
C PRO A 78 -3.72 27.67 -13.19
N SER A 79 -3.30 26.43 -13.27
CA SER A 79 -2.44 25.95 -14.35
C SER A 79 -3.25 25.13 -15.33
N PHE A 80 -2.89 25.21 -16.59
CA PHE A 80 -3.61 24.59 -17.72
C PHE A 80 -2.67 23.65 -18.47
N THR A 81 -3.16 22.48 -18.83
CA THR A 81 -2.48 21.57 -19.77
C THR A 81 -3.31 21.40 -21.01
N LEU A 82 -2.67 21.12 -22.14
CA LEU A 82 -3.33 20.87 -23.39
C LEU A 82 -2.62 19.75 -24.16
N ALA A 83 -3.36 18.75 -24.56
CA ALA A 83 -2.86 17.65 -25.38
C ALA A 83 -3.91 17.24 -26.42
N LYS A 84 -3.48 16.54 -27.46
CA LYS A 84 -4.36 15.90 -28.44
C LYS A 84 -3.97 14.45 -28.65
N VAL A 85 -4.92 13.66 -29.11
CA VAL A 85 -4.67 12.30 -29.58
C VAL A 85 -4.09 12.35 -31.00
N ILE A 86 -3.02 11.59 -31.22
CA ILE A 86 -2.43 11.36 -32.55
C ILE A 86 -2.31 9.85 -32.81
N PRO A 87 -2.26 9.40 -34.08
CA PRO A 87 -1.92 8.03 -34.39
C PRO A 87 -0.57 7.64 -33.76
N GLY A 88 -0.48 6.42 -33.24
CA GLY A 88 0.77 5.89 -32.73
C GLY A 88 1.81 5.74 -33.85
N ARG A 89 3.09 5.68 -33.47
CA ARG A 89 4.23 5.57 -34.41
C ARG A 89 4.15 4.34 -35.30
N ASP A 90 3.50 3.32 -34.83
CA ASP A 90 3.41 2.05 -35.54
C ASP A 90 2.00 1.49 -35.34
N ALA A 91 1.13 1.72 -36.33
CA ALA A 91 -0.23 1.19 -36.32
C ALA A 91 -0.27 -0.34 -36.29
N THR A 92 0.86 -1.01 -36.57
CA THR A 92 1.01 -2.46 -36.46
C THR A 92 1.43 -2.92 -35.08
N ARG A 93 1.88 -2.03 -34.22
CA ARG A 93 2.30 -2.26 -32.84
C ARG A 93 1.26 -1.73 -31.87
N GLU A 94 0.18 -2.37 -31.67
CA GLU A 94 -0.68 -2.39 -30.48
C GLU A 94 -0.91 -1.06 -29.70
N ASP A 95 -0.33 0.05 -30.17
CA ASP A 95 -0.49 1.42 -29.67
C ASP A 95 -1.11 2.30 -30.77
N PRO A 96 -2.41 2.08 -31.09
CA PRO A 96 -3.04 2.72 -32.26
C PRO A 96 -3.10 4.24 -32.13
N VAL A 97 -3.07 4.77 -30.92
CA VAL A 97 -3.14 6.19 -30.61
C VAL A 97 -2.29 6.54 -29.40
N ILE A 98 -1.71 7.75 -29.40
CA ILE A 98 -0.93 8.30 -28.31
C ILE A 98 -1.36 9.75 -28.03
N TRP A 99 -1.04 10.25 -26.83
CA TRP A 99 -1.23 11.65 -26.51
C TRP A 99 -0.02 12.50 -26.93
N LYS A 100 -0.26 13.69 -27.47
CA LYS A 100 0.76 14.70 -27.81
C LYS A 100 0.44 16.00 -27.11
N SER A 101 1.36 16.49 -26.28
CA SER A 101 1.22 17.77 -25.57
C SER A 101 1.40 18.95 -26.50
N PHE A 102 0.75 20.08 -26.21
CA PHE A 102 0.98 21.37 -26.85
C PHE A 102 1.88 22.29 -26.03
N ILE A 103 2.00 22.06 -24.74
CA ILE A 103 2.68 22.97 -23.81
C ILE A 103 3.96 22.30 -23.32
N TYR A 104 5.10 22.95 -23.60
CA TYR A 104 6.42 22.47 -23.22
C TYR A 104 7.19 23.54 -22.48
N SER A 105 7.94 23.13 -21.48
CA SER A 105 8.88 23.97 -20.76
C SER A 105 10.01 24.45 -21.69
N THR A 106 10.25 25.73 -21.74
CA THR A 106 11.38 26.31 -22.49
C THR A 106 12.74 25.92 -21.94
N ARG A 107 12.79 25.46 -20.68
CA ARG A 107 14.04 25.10 -20.00
C ARG A 107 14.58 23.73 -20.39
N ASN A 108 13.68 22.75 -20.60
CA ASN A 108 14.07 21.35 -20.77
C ASN A 108 13.25 20.58 -21.79
N ASN A 109 12.39 21.27 -22.55
CA ASN A 109 11.51 20.70 -23.57
C ASN A 109 10.54 19.59 -23.05
N ARG A 110 10.27 19.54 -21.75
CA ARG A 110 9.32 18.59 -21.19
C ARG A 110 7.91 19.17 -21.19
N PRO A 111 6.87 18.34 -21.40
CA PRO A 111 5.50 18.77 -21.22
C PRO A 111 5.27 19.37 -19.83
N THR A 112 4.51 20.42 -19.77
CA THR A 112 4.23 21.16 -18.53
C THR A 112 2.85 21.79 -18.58
N GLY A 113 2.41 22.34 -17.45
CA GLY A 113 1.27 23.25 -17.43
C GLY A 113 1.71 24.69 -17.67
N GLU A 114 0.80 25.51 -18.15
CA GLU A 114 0.98 26.95 -18.27
C GLU A 114 0.03 27.71 -17.34
N ASN A 115 0.48 28.86 -16.85
CA ASN A 115 -0.30 29.85 -16.12
C ASN A 115 0.13 31.29 -16.47
N SER A 116 0.86 31.46 -17.58
CA SER A 116 1.40 32.73 -18.05
C SER A 116 0.45 33.46 -18.99
N GLY A 117 -0.68 32.85 -19.34
CA GLY A 117 -1.74 33.47 -20.10
C GLY A 117 -2.53 34.51 -19.32
N LYS A 118 -3.58 35.02 -19.92
CA LYS A 118 -4.43 36.06 -19.29
C LYS A 118 -5.64 35.43 -18.62
N LEU A 119 -5.73 35.57 -17.30
CA LEU A 119 -6.90 35.21 -16.52
C LEU A 119 -7.77 36.43 -16.30
N GLU A 120 -9.04 36.36 -16.66
CA GLU A 120 -10.04 37.42 -16.45
C GLU A 120 -11.16 36.88 -15.58
N ALA A 121 -11.41 37.53 -14.43
CA ALA A 121 -12.55 37.25 -13.59
C ALA A 121 -13.83 37.87 -14.19
N LEU A 122 -14.85 37.04 -14.39
CA LEU A 122 -16.16 37.45 -14.92
C LEU A 122 -17.22 37.59 -13.82
N GLY A 123 -16.84 37.35 -12.59
CA GLY A 123 -17.72 37.39 -11.41
C GLY A 123 -18.39 36.06 -11.09
N ASN A 124 -18.85 35.90 -9.85
CA ASN A 124 -19.57 34.72 -9.38
C ASN A 124 -18.83 33.38 -9.64
N GLY A 125 -17.50 33.39 -9.46
CA GLY A 125 -16.64 32.21 -9.70
C GLY A 125 -16.42 31.87 -11.17
N GLN A 126 -16.84 32.73 -12.11
CA GLN A 126 -16.61 32.56 -13.53
C GLN A 126 -15.32 33.27 -13.96
N TYR A 127 -14.58 32.63 -14.85
CA TYR A 127 -13.31 33.09 -15.36
C TYR A 127 -13.20 32.83 -16.85
N ARG A 128 -12.40 33.64 -17.54
CA ARG A 128 -11.89 33.36 -18.88
C ARG A 128 -10.36 33.28 -18.80
N TYR A 129 -9.81 32.22 -19.37
CA TYR A 129 -8.37 32.12 -19.56
C TYR A 129 -8.03 32.12 -21.03
N THR A 130 -7.11 32.98 -21.41
CA THR A 130 -6.55 33.06 -22.77
C THR A 130 -5.11 32.62 -22.72
N PHE A 131 -4.78 31.57 -23.47
CA PHE A 131 -3.44 30.97 -23.43
C PHE A 131 -2.38 31.95 -23.97
N SER A 132 -1.15 31.84 -23.46
CA SER A 132 -0.05 32.72 -23.85
C SER A 132 0.54 32.38 -25.23
N PHE A 133 0.25 31.21 -25.78
CA PHE A 133 0.78 30.71 -27.04
C PHE A 133 -0.28 30.65 -28.15
N ASN A 134 0.20 30.57 -29.38
CA ASN A 134 -0.64 30.30 -30.54
C ASN A 134 -0.67 28.81 -30.83
N ALA A 135 -1.85 28.16 -30.70
CA ALA A 135 -2.00 26.71 -30.79
C ALA A 135 -1.70 26.14 -32.19
N THR A 136 -1.71 26.99 -33.25
CA THR A 136 -1.41 26.56 -34.61
C THR A 136 0.06 26.68 -35.02
N THR A 137 0.90 27.34 -34.18
CA THR A 137 2.32 27.58 -34.47
C THR A 137 3.26 27.04 -33.41
N VAL A 138 2.74 26.16 -32.51
CA VAL A 138 3.57 25.52 -31.47
C VAL A 138 4.63 24.65 -32.11
N ARG A 139 5.90 24.88 -31.75
CA ARG A 139 7.00 24.05 -32.20
C ARG A 139 6.99 22.71 -31.43
N ASP A 140 7.18 21.64 -32.21
CA ASP A 140 7.33 20.31 -31.67
C ASP A 140 8.79 20.07 -31.26
N PRO A 141 9.12 19.93 -29.97
CA PRO A 141 10.47 19.60 -29.57
C PRO A 141 10.89 18.17 -29.93
N TYR A 142 9.93 17.32 -30.35
CA TYR A 142 10.13 15.92 -30.70
C TYR A 142 9.45 15.58 -32.03
N PRO A 143 9.90 16.15 -33.14
CA PRO A 143 9.20 16.05 -34.43
C PRO A 143 9.20 14.65 -35.05
N SER A 144 10.03 13.72 -34.56
CA SER A 144 10.04 12.33 -35.03
C SER A 144 8.73 11.57 -34.75
N ASP A 145 7.88 12.11 -33.88
CA ASP A 145 6.61 11.49 -33.48
C ASP A 145 5.42 12.05 -34.28
N SER A 146 5.60 13.14 -34.98
CA SER A 146 4.57 13.77 -35.77
C SER A 146 4.79 13.43 -37.24
N GLN A 147 3.83 12.76 -37.82
CA GLN A 147 3.90 12.31 -39.23
C GLN A 147 3.91 13.46 -40.28
N ASP A 148 3.79 14.69 -39.85
CA ASP A 148 3.54 15.74 -40.88
C ASP A 148 3.84 17.12 -40.36
N ASN A 149 5.14 17.51 -40.19
CA ASN A 149 5.08 18.86 -39.79
C ASN A 149 6.36 19.63 -39.82
N ASN A 150 6.82 20.15 -40.69
CA ASN A 150 7.76 21.29 -40.64
C ASN A 150 8.23 21.71 -39.21
N GLY A 151 8.22 20.79 -38.25
CA GLY A 151 8.54 20.98 -36.87
C GLY A 151 7.48 21.66 -35.99
N LEU A 152 6.21 21.60 -36.40
CA LEU A 152 5.08 22.13 -35.63
C LEU A 152 4.12 21.03 -35.14
N ILE A 153 3.47 21.27 -34.01
CA ILE A 153 2.33 20.46 -33.54
C ILE A 153 1.09 20.99 -34.28
N ARG A 154 0.57 20.18 -35.19
CA ARG A 154 -0.60 20.56 -35.95
C ARG A 154 -1.84 20.64 -35.08
N TRP A 155 -2.60 21.75 -35.16
CA TRP A 155 -3.97 21.74 -34.65
C TRP A 155 -4.84 20.89 -35.59
N ASP A 156 -5.62 19.97 -34.99
CA ASP A 156 -6.43 19.02 -35.74
C ASP A 156 -7.89 19.11 -35.26
N GLU A 157 -8.77 19.63 -36.09
CA GLU A 157 -10.16 19.81 -35.70
C GLU A 157 -10.95 18.51 -35.57
N ALA A 158 -10.45 17.41 -36.14
CA ALA A 158 -11.08 16.09 -36.06
C ALA A 158 -10.54 15.22 -34.93
N ALA A 159 -9.41 15.59 -34.31
CA ALA A 159 -8.80 14.81 -33.23
C ALA A 159 -9.41 15.15 -31.88
N THR A 160 -9.43 14.18 -30.99
CA THR A 160 -9.73 14.42 -29.57
C THR A 160 -8.63 15.25 -28.92
N HIS A 161 -9.04 16.35 -28.32
CA HIS A 161 -8.18 17.20 -27.50
C HIS A 161 -8.55 17.02 -26.02
N ARG A 162 -7.59 17.24 -25.13
CA ARG A 162 -7.76 17.21 -23.68
C ARG A 162 -7.22 18.47 -23.06
N LEU A 163 -8.09 19.19 -22.34
CA LEU A 163 -7.74 20.29 -21.47
C LEU A 163 -7.69 19.80 -20.03
N GLY A 164 -6.60 20.10 -19.34
CA GLY A 164 -6.53 19.97 -17.90
C GLY A 164 -6.50 21.34 -17.23
N ILE A 165 -7.22 21.49 -16.12
CA ILE A 165 -7.20 22.67 -15.24
C ILE A 165 -6.89 22.18 -13.84
N TYR A 166 -5.89 22.76 -13.15
CA TYR A 166 -5.56 22.35 -11.80
C TYR A 166 -5.00 23.51 -10.96
N PHE A 167 -5.30 23.49 -9.67
CA PHE A 167 -4.78 24.43 -8.67
C PHE A 167 -4.97 23.89 -7.25
N GLY A 168 -4.53 24.62 -6.23
CA GLY A 168 -4.71 24.29 -4.81
C GLY A 168 -3.57 23.46 -4.23
N GLY A 169 -3.84 22.83 -3.09
CA GLY A 169 -2.84 22.07 -2.32
C GLY A 169 -1.92 22.92 -1.45
N SER A 170 -2.13 24.23 -1.43
CA SER A 170 -1.43 25.19 -0.58
C SER A 170 -2.38 26.35 -0.19
N ASN A 171 -2.05 27.09 0.86
CA ASN A 171 -2.83 28.23 1.33
C ASN A 171 -4.31 27.92 1.62
N ASP A 172 -4.58 26.78 2.24
CA ASP A 172 -5.93 26.32 2.61
C ASP A 172 -6.89 26.09 1.43
N ILE A 173 -6.39 26.11 0.20
CA ILE A 173 -7.17 25.79 -0.99
C ILE A 173 -7.04 24.29 -1.27
N PRO A 174 -8.16 23.55 -1.33
CA PRO A 174 -8.14 22.13 -1.59
C PRO A 174 -7.56 21.84 -3.00
N VAL A 175 -6.90 20.71 -3.13
CA VAL A 175 -6.48 20.21 -4.46
C VAL A 175 -7.70 20.08 -5.33
N THR A 176 -7.65 20.73 -6.47
CA THR A 176 -8.75 20.78 -7.43
C THR A 176 -8.19 20.61 -8.82
N ASP A 177 -8.59 19.56 -9.49
CA ASP A 177 -8.27 19.30 -10.88
C ASP A 177 -9.53 18.98 -11.70
N TYR A 178 -9.45 19.20 -12.99
CA TYR A 178 -10.55 19.02 -13.93
C TYR A 178 -10.00 18.67 -15.31
N VAL A 179 -10.66 17.75 -15.99
CA VAL A 179 -10.31 17.32 -17.33
C VAL A 179 -11.53 17.45 -18.25
N LEU A 180 -11.30 17.99 -19.42
CA LEU A 180 -12.31 18.11 -20.47
C LEU A 180 -11.75 17.54 -21.77
N ASP A 181 -12.41 16.53 -22.31
CA ASP A 181 -12.16 15.99 -23.64
C ASP A 181 -13.14 16.59 -24.62
N TRP A 182 -12.64 17.03 -25.78
CA TRP A 182 -13.47 17.55 -26.86
C TRP A 182 -12.83 17.35 -28.23
N VAL A 183 -13.65 17.39 -29.25
CA VAL A 183 -13.22 17.47 -30.65
C VAL A 183 -13.61 18.85 -31.15
N PRO A 184 -12.68 19.67 -31.66
CA PRO A 184 -12.98 21.05 -32.13
C PRO A 184 -14.10 21.12 -33.15
N ALA A 185 -14.21 20.14 -34.07
CA ALA A 185 -15.32 20.04 -35.05
C ALA A 185 -16.69 19.74 -34.39
N GLY A 186 -16.80 19.58 -33.08
CA GLY A 186 -18.06 19.39 -32.33
C GLY A 186 -18.60 17.97 -32.31
N THR A 187 -17.88 16.99 -32.82
CA THR A 187 -18.24 15.59 -32.70
C THR A 187 -17.85 15.06 -31.30
N PRO A 188 -18.56 14.03 -30.75
CA PRO A 188 -18.12 13.39 -29.51
C PRO A 188 -16.72 12.77 -29.65
N PRO A 189 -15.88 12.84 -28.61
CA PRO A 189 -14.61 12.13 -28.57
C PRO A 189 -14.80 10.61 -28.75
N LEU A 190 -14.10 10.01 -29.71
CA LEU A 190 -14.18 8.57 -29.99
C LEU A 190 -12.98 7.79 -29.42
N LEU A 191 -11.85 8.47 -29.28
CA LEU A 191 -10.59 7.87 -28.83
C LEU A 191 -10.07 8.71 -27.66
N THR A 192 -10.07 8.15 -26.46
CA THR A 192 -9.66 8.86 -25.24
C THR A 192 -8.49 8.19 -24.52
N ARG A 193 -8.24 6.91 -24.77
CA ARG A 193 -7.29 6.09 -23.99
C ARG A 193 -7.51 6.20 -22.48
N ASP A 194 -8.75 6.27 -22.06
CA ASP A 194 -9.11 6.27 -20.66
C ASP A 194 -9.13 4.84 -20.12
N ILE A 195 -8.03 4.45 -19.47
CA ILE A 195 -7.77 3.09 -19.01
C ILE A 195 -8.02 2.96 -17.52
N LEU A 196 -7.80 4.03 -16.73
CA LEU A 196 -7.85 4.03 -15.28
C LEU A 196 -8.82 5.07 -14.75
N GLU A 197 -9.55 4.71 -13.71
CA GLU A 197 -10.32 5.66 -12.90
C GLU A 197 -9.47 6.19 -11.74
N GLN A 198 -9.70 7.44 -11.35
CA GLN A 198 -9.06 8.06 -10.19
C GLN A 198 -9.29 7.24 -8.92
N GLN A 199 -10.50 6.68 -8.74
CA GLN A 199 -10.82 5.86 -7.56
C GLN A 199 -9.90 4.65 -7.39
N SER A 200 -9.37 4.09 -8.49
CA SER A 200 -8.39 3.02 -8.42
C SER A 200 -7.08 3.47 -7.74
N CYS A 201 -6.67 4.70 -8.00
CA CYS A 201 -5.51 5.32 -7.34
C CYS A 201 -5.85 5.72 -5.90
N ASP A 202 -7.03 6.30 -5.70
CA ASP A 202 -7.50 6.82 -4.41
C ASP A 202 -7.69 5.74 -3.34
N SER A 203 -7.89 4.48 -3.75
CA SER A 203 -7.98 3.35 -2.82
C SER A 203 -6.73 3.23 -1.92
N CYS A 204 -5.56 3.62 -2.43
CA CYS A 204 -4.30 3.64 -1.69
C CYS A 204 -3.81 5.07 -1.43
N HIS A 205 -3.92 5.96 -2.40
CA HIS A 205 -3.45 7.35 -2.30
C HIS A 205 -4.41 8.29 -1.55
N MET A 206 -5.62 7.82 -1.18
CA MET A 206 -6.55 8.55 -0.30
C MET A 206 -6.87 9.97 -0.79
N LYS A 207 -7.05 10.13 -2.09
CA LYS A 207 -7.24 11.44 -2.75
C LYS A 207 -6.11 12.44 -2.52
N GLN A 208 -4.93 11.95 -2.16
CA GLN A 208 -3.77 12.82 -2.04
C GLN A 208 -3.23 13.17 -3.42
N PRO A 209 -2.78 14.39 -3.61
CA PRO A 209 -2.13 14.77 -4.86
C PRO A 209 -0.82 14.00 -5.01
N ILE A 210 -0.69 13.30 -6.13
CA ILE A 210 0.48 12.45 -6.41
C ILE A 210 1.67 13.30 -6.85
N HIS A 211 1.42 14.47 -7.45
CA HIS A 211 2.46 15.29 -8.05
C HIS A 211 2.41 16.73 -7.54
N HIS A 212 3.49 17.21 -6.93
CA HIS A 212 3.64 18.61 -6.45
C HIS A 212 2.45 19.14 -5.64
N SER A 213 1.75 18.26 -4.93
CA SER A 213 0.64 18.58 -4.04
C SER A 213 -0.61 19.18 -4.71
N ASN A 214 -0.79 19.07 -6.03
CA ASN A 214 -1.93 19.70 -6.71
C ASN A 214 -2.54 18.94 -7.89
N ARG A 215 -2.19 17.66 -8.12
CA ARG A 215 -2.73 16.85 -9.22
C ARG A 215 -3.01 15.43 -8.75
N ALA A 216 -4.19 14.92 -9.03
CA ALA A 216 -4.63 13.59 -8.62
C ALA A 216 -5.20 12.76 -9.78
N ASP A 217 -5.90 13.36 -10.76
CA ASP A 217 -6.57 12.64 -11.83
C ASP A 217 -5.58 12.03 -12.84
N PRO A 218 -5.60 10.69 -13.08
CA PRO A 218 -4.75 10.05 -14.09
C PRO A 218 -4.99 10.59 -15.50
N LYS A 219 -6.19 11.06 -15.84
CA LYS A 219 -6.50 11.71 -17.13
C LYS A 219 -5.74 13.03 -17.29
N LEU A 220 -5.52 13.75 -16.22
CA LEU A 220 -4.65 14.94 -16.23
C LEU A 220 -3.18 14.56 -16.40
N CYS A 221 -2.73 13.47 -15.76
CA CYS A 221 -1.33 13.05 -15.82
C CYS A 221 -0.85 12.76 -17.26
N VAL A 222 -1.69 12.15 -18.11
CA VAL A 222 -1.32 11.81 -19.51
C VAL A 222 -1.12 13.05 -20.40
N THR A 223 -1.61 14.21 -20.02
CA THR A 223 -1.36 15.44 -20.79
C THR A 223 0.11 15.86 -20.75
N CYS A 224 0.86 15.39 -19.75
CA CYS A 224 2.29 15.62 -19.61
C CYS A 224 3.11 14.32 -19.67
N HIS A 225 2.62 13.23 -19.06
CA HIS A 225 3.27 11.93 -19.10
C HIS A 225 2.73 11.09 -20.26
N ASN A 226 3.20 11.37 -21.43
CA ASN A 226 2.76 10.70 -22.65
C ASN A 226 3.94 10.19 -23.48
N GLU A 227 3.62 9.38 -24.47
CA GLU A 227 4.59 8.66 -25.28
C GLU A 227 5.39 9.57 -26.23
N SER A 228 4.97 10.82 -26.38
CA SER A 228 5.67 11.79 -27.22
C SER A 228 6.94 12.36 -26.56
N VAL A 229 7.21 12.01 -25.30
CA VAL A 229 8.42 12.45 -24.60
C VAL A 229 9.48 11.36 -24.69
N PRO A 230 10.58 11.59 -25.41
CA PRO A 230 11.66 10.60 -25.47
C PRO A 230 12.41 10.52 -24.15
N GLY A 231 12.96 9.36 -23.84
CA GLY A 231 13.97 9.15 -22.79
C GLY A 231 13.54 8.25 -21.65
N SER A 232 14.47 7.96 -20.84
CA SER A 232 14.69 7.16 -19.62
C SER A 232 13.53 6.47 -18.90
N GLY A 233 12.51 5.94 -19.59
CA GLY A 233 11.49 5.07 -18.96
C GLY A 233 10.61 5.72 -17.89
N ARG A 234 10.54 7.04 -17.85
CA ARG A 234 9.65 7.84 -16.99
C ARG A 234 8.84 8.88 -17.78
N GLY A 235 8.90 8.82 -19.11
CA GLY A 235 8.21 9.78 -19.96
C GLY A 235 6.73 9.53 -20.02
N ASP A 236 6.31 8.32 -20.34
CA ASP A 236 4.91 7.95 -20.43
C ASP A 236 4.35 7.41 -19.10
N LEU A 237 3.06 7.65 -18.87
CA LEU A 237 2.38 7.27 -17.61
C LEU A 237 2.38 5.76 -17.41
N THR A 238 2.20 4.99 -18.45
CA THR A 238 2.14 3.53 -18.38
C THR A 238 3.44 2.95 -17.80
N THR A 239 4.57 3.31 -18.40
CA THR A 239 5.88 2.88 -17.91
C THR A 239 6.17 3.43 -16.51
N LEU A 240 5.83 4.69 -16.25
CA LEU A 240 6.07 5.34 -14.97
C LEU A 240 5.33 4.63 -13.83
N VAL A 241 4.02 4.43 -13.98
CA VAL A 241 3.20 3.82 -12.92
C VAL A 241 3.61 2.38 -12.67
N HIS A 242 3.78 1.58 -13.72
CA HIS A 242 4.20 0.18 -13.55
C HIS A 242 5.59 0.07 -12.89
N LYS A 243 6.55 0.92 -13.27
CA LYS A 243 7.87 0.93 -12.61
C LYS A 243 7.82 1.34 -11.15
N LEU A 244 7.00 2.32 -10.80
CA LEU A 244 6.90 2.78 -9.41
C LEU A 244 6.27 1.73 -8.50
N HIS A 245 5.29 0.96 -9.00
CA HIS A 245 4.54 0.00 -8.20
C HIS A 245 5.06 -1.44 -8.33
N GLY A 246 5.62 -1.80 -9.48
CA GLY A 246 6.07 -3.16 -9.79
C GLY A 246 7.58 -3.28 -10.00
N ASN A 247 8.40 -2.38 -9.44
CA ASN A 247 9.84 -2.42 -9.63
C ASN A 247 10.43 -3.71 -9.06
N LEU A 248 10.78 -4.63 -9.95
CA LEU A 248 11.46 -5.88 -9.61
C LEU A 248 12.98 -5.65 -9.58
N ASP A 249 13.69 -6.46 -8.79
CA ASP A 249 15.13 -6.52 -8.83
C ASP A 249 15.64 -7.01 -10.20
N ALA A 250 16.96 -6.94 -10.41
CA ALA A 250 17.59 -7.33 -11.67
C ALA A 250 17.31 -8.80 -12.08
N THR A 251 16.89 -9.64 -11.14
CA THR A 251 16.58 -11.06 -11.38
C THR A 251 15.09 -11.32 -11.60
N ALA A 252 14.25 -10.27 -11.50
CA ALA A 252 12.79 -10.34 -11.55
C ALA A 252 12.18 -11.29 -10.50
N THR A 253 12.89 -11.50 -9.39
CA THR A 253 12.49 -12.43 -8.34
C THR A 253 12.01 -11.74 -7.07
N LYS A 254 12.36 -10.46 -6.87
CA LYS A 254 12.01 -9.69 -5.69
C LYS A 254 11.52 -8.30 -6.06
N LEU A 255 10.41 -7.88 -5.43
CA LEU A 255 9.95 -6.50 -5.49
C LEU A 255 10.92 -5.60 -4.71
N VAL A 256 11.43 -4.58 -5.38
CA VAL A 256 12.25 -3.53 -4.76
C VAL A 256 11.37 -2.39 -4.24
N SER A 257 10.16 -2.25 -4.79
CA SER A 257 9.18 -1.28 -4.30
C SER A 257 8.40 -1.84 -3.10
N HIS A 258 8.03 -0.97 -2.19
CA HIS A 258 7.16 -1.32 -1.05
C HIS A 258 5.68 -1.33 -1.44
N PHE A 259 5.36 -1.86 -2.63
CA PHE A 259 3.97 -1.99 -3.05
C PHE A 259 3.25 -2.99 -2.13
N PRO A 260 2.11 -2.60 -1.51
CA PRO A 260 1.55 -3.35 -0.38
C PRO A 260 0.83 -4.64 -0.77
N GLN A 261 0.73 -4.95 -2.05
CA GLN A 261 0.07 -6.16 -2.55
C GLN A 261 0.85 -6.78 -3.71
N ASP A 262 0.40 -7.91 -4.22
CA ASP A 262 1.04 -8.57 -5.36
C ASP A 262 0.83 -7.75 -6.65
N PRO A 263 1.89 -7.31 -7.33
CA PRO A 263 1.79 -6.51 -8.55
C PRO A 263 1.18 -7.28 -9.74
N ARG A 264 1.11 -8.62 -9.66
CA ARG A 264 0.42 -9.45 -10.67
C ARG A 264 -1.09 -9.29 -10.62
N ASN A 265 -1.63 -8.65 -9.58
CA ASN A 265 -3.05 -8.37 -9.46
C ASN A 265 -3.45 -7.12 -10.24
N CYS A 266 -3.62 -7.26 -11.53
CA CYS A 266 -3.97 -6.16 -12.44
C CYS A 266 -5.29 -5.48 -12.07
N ASP A 267 -6.26 -6.23 -11.50
CA ASP A 267 -7.57 -5.71 -11.10
C ASP A 267 -7.52 -4.67 -9.98
N THR A 268 -6.39 -4.52 -9.30
CA THR A 268 -6.23 -3.46 -8.32
C THR A 268 -6.42 -2.09 -8.94
N CYS A 269 -5.86 -1.88 -10.13
CA CYS A 269 -5.92 -0.62 -10.87
C CYS A 269 -6.91 -0.68 -12.05
N HIS A 270 -6.95 -1.81 -12.77
CA HIS A 270 -7.75 -2.00 -13.98
C HIS A 270 -9.12 -2.62 -13.63
N LYS A 271 -10.12 -1.80 -13.35
CA LYS A 271 -11.43 -2.23 -12.83
C LYS A 271 -12.42 -2.71 -13.89
N GLY A 272 -12.05 -2.68 -15.16
CA GLY A 272 -12.93 -3.02 -16.27
C GLY A 272 -13.55 -1.80 -16.96
N VAL A 273 -14.27 -2.05 -18.04
CA VAL A 273 -14.86 -1.02 -18.89
C VAL A 273 -16.04 -0.35 -18.20
N THR A 274 -15.98 0.98 -18.13
CA THR A 274 -17.07 1.85 -17.67
C THR A 274 -17.28 2.97 -18.70
N PRO A 275 -18.33 3.79 -18.59
CA PRO A 275 -18.48 4.97 -19.43
C PRO A 275 -17.32 5.97 -19.32
N THR A 276 -16.63 6.00 -18.17
CA THR A 276 -15.49 6.88 -17.89
C THR A 276 -14.13 6.24 -18.21
N THR A 277 -14.09 4.94 -18.42
CA THR A 277 -12.90 4.18 -18.80
C THR A 277 -13.22 3.18 -19.93
N PRO A 278 -13.57 3.67 -21.13
CA PRO A 278 -13.94 2.81 -22.25
C PRO A 278 -12.81 1.88 -22.71
N ASP A 279 -11.57 2.27 -22.46
CA ASP A 279 -10.37 1.55 -22.87
C ASP A 279 -9.74 0.72 -21.73
N ALA A 280 -10.46 0.50 -20.62
CA ALA A 280 -9.93 -0.17 -19.45
C ALA A 280 -9.36 -1.58 -19.72
N ASN A 281 -9.87 -2.28 -20.75
CA ASN A 281 -9.39 -3.61 -21.12
C ASN A 281 -8.06 -3.60 -21.91
N ASN A 282 -7.51 -2.43 -22.22
CA ASN A 282 -6.23 -2.35 -22.95
C ASN A 282 -5.06 -3.05 -22.21
N TRP A 283 -5.14 -3.23 -20.90
CA TRP A 283 -4.14 -4.00 -20.15
C TRP A 283 -4.07 -5.49 -20.57
N GLN A 284 -5.15 -6.02 -21.15
CA GLN A 284 -5.21 -7.39 -21.63
C GLN A 284 -4.44 -7.58 -22.95
N HIS A 285 -4.11 -6.49 -23.62
CA HIS A 285 -3.28 -6.53 -24.84
C HIS A 285 -1.82 -6.43 -24.45
N ALA A 286 -1.06 -7.50 -24.71
CA ALA A 286 0.36 -7.52 -24.44
C ALA A 286 1.09 -6.44 -25.25
N GLN A 287 1.78 -5.54 -24.54
CA GLN A 287 2.48 -4.40 -25.13
C GLN A 287 3.91 -4.31 -24.56
N GLU A 288 4.80 -3.78 -25.37
CA GLU A 288 6.21 -3.65 -25.00
C GLU A 288 6.45 -2.83 -23.73
N LYS A 289 5.86 -1.66 -23.65
CA LYS A 289 6.13 -0.70 -22.56
C LYS A 289 5.66 -1.17 -21.18
N PRO A 290 4.41 -1.59 -20.98
CA PRO A 290 3.97 -2.07 -19.68
C PRO A 290 4.68 -3.35 -19.25
N CYS A 291 4.90 -4.30 -20.18
CA CYS A 291 5.63 -5.52 -19.87
C CYS A 291 7.09 -5.23 -19.51
N GLY A 292 7.75 -4.38 -20.29
CA GLY A 292 9.14 -3.97 -20.08
C GLY A 292 9.35 -3.14 -18.81
N ALA A 293 8.30 -2.56 -18.24
CA ALA A 293 8.41 -1.85 -16.97
C ALA A 293 8.78 -2.79 -15.81
N CYS A 294 8.29 -4.04 -15.85
CA CYS A 294 8.58 -5.06 -14.84
C CYS A 294 9.60 -6.10 -15.33
N HIS A 295 9.56 -6.47 -16.62
CA HIS A 295 10.35 -7.55 -17.20
C HIS A 295 11.59 -7.07 -17.98
N ALA A 296 11.96 -5.80 -17.87
CA ALA A 296 13.15 -5.29 -18.53
C ALA A 296 14.42 -5.91 -17.94
N ASP A 297 15.31 -6.39 -18.83
CA ASP A 297 16.66 -6.76 -18.43
C ASP A 297 17.44 -5.50 -18.03
N SER A 298 17.95 -5.46 -16.81
CA SER A 298 18.72 -4.34 -16.28
C SER A 298 20.06 -4.13 -17.02
N THR A 299 20.50 -5.08 -17.82
CA THR A 299 21.80 -5.06 -18.51
C THR A 299 21.73 -4.55 -19.93
N THR A 300 20.54 -4.38 -20.51
CA THR A 300 20.38 -3.95 -21.90
C THR A 300 19.32 -2.86 -22.04
N THR A 301 19.71 -1.74 -22.59
CA THR A 301 18.82 -0.61 -22.88
C THR A 301 17.74 -0.92 -23.94
N THR A 302 17.73 -2.11 -24.52
CA THR A 302 16.87 -2.50 -25.64
C THR A 302 16.35 -3.94 -25.60
N GLY A 303 16.43 -4.66 -24.47
CA GLY A 303 16.10 -6.08 -24.45
C GLY A 303 15.16 -6.47 -23.34
N TYR A 304 14.13 -7.22 -23.70
CA TYR A 304 13.38 -8.04 -22.76
C TYR A 304 14.26 -9.19 -22.28
N VAL A 305 14.01 -9.62 -21.03
CA VAL A 305 14.53 -10.89 -20.50
C VAL A 305 14.37 -11.97 -21.59
N SER A 306 15.41 -12.76 -21.80
CA SER A 306 15.51 -13.73 -22.88
C SER A 306 14.22 -14.54 -23.04
N HIS A 307 13.46 -14.23 -24.08
CA HIS A 307 12.37 -15.09 -24.51
C HIS A 307 12.93 -16.46 -24.93
N ILE A 308 12.05 -17.46 -24.91
CA ILE A 308 12.35 -18.81 -25.46
C ILE A 308 13.03 -18.64 -26.82
N ASN A 309 14.30 -18.94 -26.94
CA ASN A 309 15.14 -18.84 -28.14
C ASN A 309 15.82 -17.50 -28.46
N GLY A 310 15.96 -16.59 -27.48
CA GLY A 310 16.72 -15.35 -27.65
C GLY A 310 15.89 -14.06 -27.69
N LYS A 311 16.51 -12.96 -28.03
CA LYS A 311 15.86 -11.66 -28.09
C LYS A 311 14.74 -11.65 -29.13
N ILE A 312 13.58 -11.12 -28.75
CA ILE A 312 12.51 -10.87 -29.70
C ILE A 312 13.02 -9.86 -30.73
N SER A 313 12.84 -10.15 -32.00
CA SER A 313 13.20 -9.22 -33.07
C SER A 313 12.31 -7.98 -32.99
N SER A 314 12.89 -6.81 -33.24
CA SER A 314 12.16 -5.56 -33.39
C SER A 314 11.06 -5.77 -34.47
N GLY A 315 9.79 -5.51 -34.08
CA GLY A 315 8.64 -5.70 -34.97
C GLY A 315 7.78 -6.96 -34.71
N THR A 316 8.15 -7.84 -33.77
CA THR A 316 7.29 -8.93 -33.37
C THR A 316 6.13 -8.40 -32.54
N LEU A 317 4.89 -8.70 -32.95
CA LEU A 317 3.70 -8.37 -32.15
C LEU A 317 3.62 -9.31 -30.94
N CYS A 318 3.58 -8.75 -29.75
CA CYS A 318 3.48 -9.53 -28.51
C CYS A 318 2.20 -10.37 -28.48
N THR A 319 1.12 -9.84 -29.03
CA THR A 319 -0.18 -10.50 -29.15
C THR A 319 -0.19 -11.74 -30.03
N GLN A 320 0.82 -11.98 -30.90
CA GLN A 320 0.91 -13.25 -31.63
C GLN A 320 1.03 -14.46 -30.70
N CYS A 321 1.62 -14.27 -29.53
CA CYS A 321 1.78 -15.34 -28.53
C CYS A 321 1.02 -15.06 -27.23
N HIS A 322 0.81 -13.80 -26.89
CA HIS A 322 0.24 -13.34 -25.62
C HIS A 322 -1.17 -12.76 -25.77
N ALA A 323 -1.93 -13.16 -26.79
CA ALA A 323 -3.31 -12.72 -26.95
C ALA A 323 -4.21 -13.26 -25.83
N GLU A 324 -5.19 -12.44 -25.40
CA GLU A 324 -6.27 -12.86 -24.49
C GLU A 324 -7.30 -13.69 -25.26
N THR A 325 -6.94 -14.91 -25.61
CA THR A 325 -7.84 -15.88 -26.27
C THR A 325 -8.11 -17.05 -25.34
N PRO A 326 -9.33 -17.62 -25.37
CA PRO A 326 -9.66 -18.76 -24.52
C PRO A 326 -8.64 -19.91 -24.66
N GLY A 327 -8.10 -20.36 -23.53
CA GLY A 327 -7.11 -21.42 -23.49
C GLY A 327 -5.67 -21.00 -23.74
N ASN A 328 -5.39 -19.73 -24.02
CA ASN A 328 -4.02 -19.26 -24.11
C ASN A 328 -3.38 -19.08 -22.73
N THR A 329 -2.59 -20.07 -22.32
CA THR A 329 -1.89 -20.05 -21.02
C THR A 329 -0.71 -19.06 -20.96
N LYS A 330 -0.48 -18.30 -22.03
CA LYS A 330 0.56 -17.27 -22.11
C LYS A 330 -0.01 -15.85 -22.15
N SER A 331 -1.34 -15.71 -22.10
CA SER A 331 -1.96 -14.37 -22.04
C SER A 331 -1.58 -13.64 -20.74
N PRO A 332 -1.56 -12.29 -20.72
CA PRO A 332 -1.25 -11.52 -19.52
C PRO A 332 -2.09 -11.93 -18.30
N SER A 333 -3.41 -12.09 -18.46
CA SER A 333 -4.27 -12.54 -17.37
C SER A 333 -3.92 -13.95 -16.87
N SER A 334 -3.65 -14.89 -17.78
CA SER A 334 -3.32 -16.27 -17.40
C SER A 334 -2.01 -16.39 -16.64
N VAL A 335 -0.96 -15.66 -17.07
CA VAL A 335 0.36 -15.75 -16.41
C VAL A 335 0.48 -14.94 -15.13
N HIS A 336 -0.42 -13.99 -14.87
CA HIS A 336 -0.42 -13.20 -13.66
C HIS A 336 -1.59 -13.58 -12.75
N MET A 337 -2.81 -13.21 -13.12
CA MET A 337 -4.00 -13.44 -12.30
C MET A 337 -4.38 -14.91 -12.20
N GLY A 338 -4.16 -15.69 -13.25
CA GLY A 338 -4.42 -17.12 -13.21
C GLY A 338 -3.52 -17.85 -12.20
N TYR A 339 -2.25 -17.44 -12.06
CA TYR A 339 -1.37 -17.98 -11.02
C TYR A 339 -1.78 -17.53 -9.62
N LEU A 340 -2.18 -16.26 -9.46
CA LEU A 340 -2.71 -15.79 -8.17
C LEU A 340 -3.95 -16.56 -7.74
N ALA A 341 -4.85 -16.87 -8.67
CA ALA A 341 -6.04 -17.67 -8.38
C ALA A 341 -5.68 -19.10 -7.95
N ASN A 342 -4.70 -19.75 -8.60
CA ASN A 342 -4.21 -21.06 -8.21
C ASN A 342 -3.52 -21.03 -6.84
N GLU A 343 -2.74 -19.98 -6.56
CA GLU A 343 -2.10 -19.77 -5.27
C GLU A 343 -3.16 -19.56 -4.19
N ALA A 344 -4.20 -18.75 -4.46
CA ALA A 344 -5.30 -18.55 -3.53
C ALA A 344 -6.05 -19.85 -3.22
N ALA A 345 -6.30 -20.68 -4.25
CA ALA A 345 -6.92 -22.00 -4.07
C ALA A 345 -6.02 -22.94 -3.25
N GLY A 346 -4.72 -22.80 -3.36
CA GLY A 346 -3.74 -23.60 -2.60
C GLY A 346 -3.72 -23.30 -1.10
N ARG A 347 -4.16 -22.10 -0.69
CA ARG A 347 -4.21 -21.70 0.74
C ARG A 347 -5.12 -22.57 1.59
N ASP A 348 -6.16 -23.16 0.99
CA ASP A 348 -7.14 -24.00 1.65
C ASP A 348 -6.85 -25.50 1.52
N LYS A 349 -5.69 -25.86 0.97
CA LYS A 349 -5.38 -27.27 0.72
C LYS A 349 -4.68 -27.98 1.89
N LEU A 350 -3.94 -27.26 2.73
CA LEU A 350 -3.46 -27.76 4.02
C LEU A 350 -4.29 -27.09 5.12
N VAL A 351 -5.17 -27.85 5.72
CA VAL A 351 -6.13 -27.34 6.71
C VAL A 351 -5.78 -27.87 8.08
N PHE A 352 -5.61 -26.96 9.01
CA PHE A 352 -5.51 -27.26 10.43
C PHE A 352 -6.84 -26.85 11.09
N LYS A 353 -7.35 -27.70 11.95
CA LYS A 353 -8.54 -27.44 12.77
C LYS A 353 -8.20 -27.75 14.20
N PHE A 354 -8.35 -26.81 15.11
CA PHE A 354 -8.27 -27.07 16.54
C PHE A 354 -9.59 -27.75 16.97
N ASP A 355 -9.48 -28.93 17.56
CA ASP A 355 -10.60 -29.71 18.08
C ASP A 355 -10.84 -29.39 19.55
N ASP A 356 -9.75 -29.28 20.34
CA ASP A 356 -9.79 -28.81 21.72
C ASP A 356 -8.44 -28.23 22.14
N VAL A 357 -8.48 -27.27 23.07
CA VAL A 357 -7.31 -26.71 23.73
C VAL A 357 -7.64 -26.47 25.19
N ARG A 358 -6.84 -27.03 26.11
CA ARG A 358 -7.06 -26.93 27.56
C ARG A 358 -5.78 -26.82 28.36
N TYR A 359 -5.89 -26.29 29.53
CA TYR A 359 -4.83 -26.34 30.52
C TYR A 359 -5.07 -27.50 31.50
N ALA A 360 -4.28 -28.53 31.34
CA ALA A 360 -4.21 -29.67 32.27
C ALA A 360 -2.87 -29.60 33.02
N ALA A 361 -2.86 -28.91 34.16
CA ALA A 361 -1.64 -28.58 34.91
C ALA A 361 -0.67 -29.76 35.04
N PRO A 362 0.61 -29.60 34.76
CA PRO A 362 1.28 -28.35 34.37
C PRO A 362 1.31 -28.08 32.85
N ASN A 363 0.53 -28.77 32.04
CA ASN A 363 0.60 -28.74 30.59
C ASN A 363 -0.55 -27.97 29.96
N ILE A 364 -0.24 -27.29 28.85
CA ILE A 364 -1.23 -26.98 27.84
C ILE A 364 -1.30 -28.15 26.86
N GLU A 365 -2.50 -28.65 26.61
CA GLU A 365 -2.80 -29.70 25.64
C GLU A 365 -3.57 -29.11 24.49
N VAL A 366 -3.17 -29.43 23.25
CA VAL A 366 -3.76 -29.00 22.02
C VAL A 366 -4.13 -30.23 21.18
N GLU A 367 -5.40 -30.43 20.95
CA GLU A 367 -5.91 -31.45 20.02
C GLU A 367 -6.26 -30.77 18.69
N LEU A 368 -5.68 -31.27 17.60
CA LEU A 368 -5.91 -30.70 16.26
C LEU A 368 -6.01 -31.77 15.19
N THR A 369 -6.81 -31.51 14.19
CA THR A 369 -6.95 -32.35 12.99
C THR A 369 -6.29 -31.66 11.81
N VAL A 370 -5.56 -32.42 10.96
CA VAL A 370 -4.90 -31.93 9.77
C VAL A 370 -5.35 -32.72 8.54
N THR A 371 -5.72 -31.98 7.49
CA THR A 371 -6.01 -32.55 6.18
C THR A 371 -5.15 -31.92 5.10
N ALA A 372 -4.76 -32.70 4.10
CA ALA A 372 -4.02 -32.24 2.93
C ALA A 372 -4.78 -32.67 1.66
N ASN A 373 -5.06 -31.71 0.75
CA ASN A 373 -5.91 -31.95 -0.42
C ASN A 373 -7.25 -32.64 -0.07
N GLY A 374 -7.83 -32.29 1.08
CA GLY A 374 -9.08 -32.86 1.58
C GLY A 374 -8.98 -34.26 2.21
N THR A 375 -7.79 -34.82 2.36
CA THR A 375 -7.55 -36.15 2.94
C THR A 375 -6.85 -36.01 4.31
N PRO A 376 -7.27 -36.74 5.36
CA PRO A 376 -6.56 -36.79 6.63
C PRO A 376 -5.07 -37.17 6.47
N VAL A 377 -4.22 -36.54 7.24
CA VAL A 377 -2.76 -36.81 7.23
C VAL A 377 -2.40 -37.61 8.45
N GLU A 378 -1.95 -38.83 8.28
CA GLU A 378 -1.77 -39.78 9.41
C GLU A 378 -0.52 -39.56 10.26
N THR A 379 0.48 -38.84 9.73
CA THR A 379 1.74 -38.60 10.45
C THR A 379 2.18 -37.16 10.31
N MET A 380 2.91 -36.64 11.29
CA MET A 380 3.42 -35.29 11.23
C MET A 380 4.42 -35.10 10.07
N ASP A 381 5.23 -36.09 9.73
CA ASP A 381 6.09 -36.06 8.53
C ASP A 381 5.28 -35.91 7.25
N GLY A 382 4.09 -36.52 7.22
CA GLY A 382 3.12 -36.35 6.14
C GLY A 382 2.61 -34.91 6.00
N VAL A 383 2.53 -34.16 7.08
CA VAL A 383 2.22 -32.72 7.10
C VAL A 383 3.42 -31.90 6.66
N LEU A 384 4.58 -32.17 7.29
CA LEU A 384 5.79 -31.36 7.14
C LEU A 384 6.34 -31.38 5.72
N LYS A 385 6.11 -32.46 4.92
CA LYS A 385 6.58 -32.53 3.53
C LYS A 385 6.01 -31.43 2.63
N TYR A 386 4.85 -30.87 2.97
CA TYR A 386 4.21 -29.79 2.21
C TYR A 386 4.62 -28.40 2.67
N ILE A 387 5.30 -28.28 3.79
CA ILE A 387 5.65 -27.01 4.40
C ILE A 387 7.04 -26.58 3.96
N LYS A 388 7.15 -25.37 3.47
CA LYS A 388 8.44 -24.77 3.16
C LYS A 388 9.07 -24.24 4.42
N TYR A 389 10.18 -24.82 4.82
CA TYR A 389 11.05 -24.26 5.84
C TYR A 389 11.89 -23.14 5.20
N GLY A 390 11.88 -21.96 5.79
CA GLY A 390 12.85 -20.92 5.46
C GLY A 390 14.24 -21.27 6.04
N ASP A 391 15.24 -20.48 5.70
CA ASP A 391 16.64 -20.66 6.16
C ASP A 391 16.82 -20.70 7.70
N LEU A 392 15.77 -20.45 8.45
CA LEU A 392 15.82 -20.40 9.92
C LEU A 392 15.59 -21.74 10.61
N ALA A 393 15.55 -22.86 9.90
CA ALA A 393 15.48 -24.22 10.43
C ALA A 393 14.53 -24.39 11.65
N LYS A 394 13.43 -23.66 11.68
CA LYS A 394 12.44 -23.70 12.76
C LYS A 394 11.25 -24.52 12.31
N ALA A 395 11.02 -25.62 13.02
CA ALA A 395 9.83 -26.43 12.83
C ALA A 395 8.56 -25.54 12.95
N PRO A 396 7.54 -25.81 12.13
CA PRO A 396 6.24 -25.19 12.32
C PRO A 396 5.69 -25.50 13.72
N TYR A 397 4.90 -24.60 14.26
CA TYR A 397 4.45 -24.66 15.65
C TYR A 397 3.04 -24.09 15.84
N VAL A 398 2.44 -24.47 16.94
CA VAL A 398 1.26 -23.84 17.51
C VAL A 398 1.71 -22.84 18.58
N LEU A 399 1.09 -21.67 18.62
CA LEU A 399 1.15 -20.74 19.73
C LEU A 399 -0.14 -20.86 20.56
N VAL A 400 -0.02 -20.90 21.87
CA VAL A 400 -1.18 -20.80 22.75
C VAL A 400 -0.97 -19.63 23.70
N ASN A 401 -1.78 -18.61 23.55
CA ASN A 401 -1.85 -17.44 24.40
C ASN A 401 -3.07 -17.57 25.33
N TRP A 402 -3.22 -16.67 26.29
CA TRP A 402 -4.41 -16.60 27.13
C TRP A 402 -4.80 -15.17 27.46
N ASP A 403 -6.08 -14.99 27.76
CA ASP A 403 -6.65 -13.72 28.16
C ASP A 403 -7.38 -13.88 29.51
N GLN A 404 -7.00 -13.07 30.47
CA GLN A 404 -7.57 -13.07 31.81
C GLN A 404 -8.91 -12.31 31.92
N GLY A 405 -9.62 -12.12 30.81
CA GLY A 405 -10.98 -11.57 30.81
C GLY A 405 -11.08 -10.10 30.47
N ASN A 406 -10.05 -9.50 29.88
CA ASN A 406 -10.06 -8.09 29.48
C ASN A 406 -10.06 -7.89 27.94
N GLY A 407 -10.11 -8.96 27.14
CA GLY A 407 -10.12 -8.91 25.69
C GLY A 407 -8.74 -8.68 25.05
N PHE A 408 -7.66 -8.93 25.79
CA PHE A 408 -6.29 -8.82 25.31
C PHE A 408 -5.51 -10.10 25.56
N GLU A 409 -4.93 -10.65 24.51
CA GLU A 409 -4.09 -11.83 24.62
C GLU A 409 -2.76 -11.52 25.30
N LEU A 410 -2.39 -12.39 26.21
CA LEU A 410 -1.10 -12.45 26.87
C LEU A 410 -0.45 -13.78 26.53
N GLY A 411 0.76 -13.80 26.06
CA GLY A 411 1.34 -15.07 25.66
C GLY A 411 2.82 -15.17 25.81
N TYR A 412 3.41 -14.13 26.31
CA TYR A 412 4.84 -14.06 26.35
C TYR A 412 5.37 -14.03 27.77
N THR A 413 6.09 -15.06 28.16
CA THR A 413 6.60 -15.20 29.54
C THR A 413 8.11 -15.06 29.64
N ASN A 414 8.84 -15.01 28.53
CA ASN A 414 10.30 -14.91 28.61
C ASN A 414 10.83 -13.74 27.75
N PRO A 415 11.08 -12.58 28.35
CA PRO A 415 11.64 -11.42 27.66
C PRO A 415 13.08 -11.63 27.18
N GLN A 416 13.79 -12.68 27.60
CA GLN A 416 15.20 -12.88 27.27
C GLN A 416 15.44 -13.67 25.99
N THR A 417 14.50 -14.49 25.55
CA THR A 417 14.74 -15.43 24.45
C THR A 417 14.03 -15.10 23.17
N PHE A 418 13.13 -14.09 23.14
CA PHE A 418 12.29 -13.73 21.98
C PHE A 418 11.47 -14.89 21.41
N VAL A 419 11.45 -16.02 22.09
CA VAL A 419 10.64 -17.18 21.74
C VAL A 419 9.39 -17.13 22.58
N ALA A 420 8.23 -17.21 21.93
CA ALA A 420 6.97 -17.36 22.63
C ALA A 420 7.07 -18.55 23.59
N GLY A 421 6.92 -18.31 24.90
CA GLY A 421 7.07 -19.34 25.93
C GLY A 421 6.13 -20.52 25.75
N ASN A 422 5.04 -20.31 25.01
CA ASN A 422 3.94 -21.23 24.75
C ASN A 422 3.98 -21.81 23.31
N LYS A 423 5.13 -21.76 22.69
CA LYS A 423 5.36 -22.38 21.38
C LYS A 423 5.40 -23.91 21.55
N ILE A 424 4.57 -24.62 20.78
CA ILE A 424 4.56 -26.09 20.71
C ILE A 424 4.99 -26.48 19.29
N ASP A 425 6.17 -27.08 19.15
CA ASP A 425 6.65 -27.54 17.85
C ASP A 425 5.84 -28.74 17.37
N PHE A 426 5.41 -28.73 16.11
CA PHE A 426 4.66 -29.84 15.52
C PHE A 426 5.40 -31.16 15.56
N THR A 427 6.72 -31.15 15.53
CA THR A 427 7.55 -32.37 15.65
C THR A 427 7.38 -33.09 17.01
N LYS A 428 6.73 -32.42 17.99
CA LYS A 428 6.45 -32.94 19.32
C LYS A 428 4.99 -33.31 19.52
N CYS A 429 4.21 -33.37 18.46
CA CYS A 429 2.82 -33.78 18.50
C CYS A 429 2.69 -35.25 18.17
N ASP A 430 1.92 -35.97 18.98
CA ASP A 430 1.67 -37.39 18.86
C ASP A 430 0.46 -37.63 17.93
N SER A 431 0.61 -38.48 16.92
CA SER A 431 -0.52 -38.86 16.07
C SER A 431 -1.49 -39.75 16.89
N GLN A 432 -2.77 -39.46 16.75
CA GLN A 432 -3.86 -40.24 17.33
C GLN A 432 -4.62 -41.06 16.27
N GLY A 433 -4.18 -40.99 14.99
CA GLY A 433 -4.85 -41.61 13.86
C GLY A 433 -5.93 -40.74 13.24
N GLY A 434 -6.34 -41.04 11.99
CA GLY A 434 -7.39 -40.32 11.29
C GLY A 434 -7.13 -38.84 11.05
N GLY A 435 -5.83 -38.42 11.03
CA GLY A 435 -5.43 -37.02 10.87
C GLY A 435 -5.47 -36.23 12.17
N SER A 436 -5.72 -36.86 13.32
CA SER A 436 -5.74 -36.21 14.62
C SER A 436 -4.37 -36.27 15.30
N PHE A 437 -4.01 -35.18 15.98
CA PHE A 437 -2.74 -35.01 16.70
C PHE A 437 -2.99 -34.41 18.06
N LEU A 438 -2.20 -34.83 19.03
CA LEU A 438 -2.16 -34.27 20.38
C LEU A 438 -0.78 -33.69 20.66
N CYS A 439 -0.74 -32.38 20.90
CA CYS A 439 0.45 -31.62 21.20
C CYS A 439 0.44 -31.20 22.67
N ARG A 440 1.57 -31.32 23.37
CA ARG A 440 1.68 -30.96 24.78
C ARG A 440 2.85 -30.04 25.03
N LYS A 441 2.66 -29.13 26.00
CA LYS A 441 3.70 -28.21 26.45
C LYS A 441 3.53 -27.94 27.95
N GLU A 442 4.55 -28.26 28.73
CA GLU A 442 4.63 -27.79 30.09
C GLU A 442 4.84 -26.27 30.12
N VAL A 443 4.03 -25.59 30.91
CA VAL A 443 4.10 -24.15 31.13
C VAL A 443 4.32 -23.88 32.60
N GLY A 444 5.33 -23.05 32.91
CA GLY A 444 5.77 -22.80 34.29
C GLY A 444 4.86 -21.83 35.08
N ASN A 445 3.77 -21.35 34.49
CA ASN A 445 2.87 -20.37 35.09
C ASN A 445 1.45 -20.89 35.12
N GLU A 446 0.68 -20.40 36.05
CA GLU A 446 -0.75 -20.65 36.11
C GLU A 446 -1.42 -19.98 34.88
N VAL A 447 -2.20 -20.75 34.15
CA VAL A 447 -2.95 -20.32 32.97
C VAL A 447 -4.41 -20.19 33.39
N SER A 448 -5.02 -19.07 33.05
CA SER A 448 -6.41 -18.77 33.42
C SER A 448 -7.12 -17.99 32.31
N GLY A 449 -8.43 -17.98 32.31
CA GLY A 449 -9.26 -17.26 31.39
C GLY A 449 -9.47 -18.01 30.08
N THR A 450 -9.48 -17.29 28.95
CA THR A 450 -9.66 -17.85 27.60
C THR A 450 -8.33 -18.16 26.95
N LEU A 451 -8.17 -19.36 26.42
CA LEU A 451 -7.00 -19.78 25.63
C LEU A 451 -7.19 -19.42 24.17
N ALA A 452 -6.17 -18.85 23.55
CA ALA A 452 -6.11 -18.52 22.14
C ALA A 452 -5.05 -19.37 21.45
N ALA A 453 -5.45 -20.35 20.67
CA ALA A 453 -4.55 -21.19 19.90
C ALA A 453 -4.42 -20.70 18.47
N THR A 454 -3.21 -20.60 17.98
CA THR A 454 -2.91 -20.12 16.62
C THR A 454 -1.87 -21.03 15.98
N VAL A 455 -2.14 -21.52 14.76
CA VAL A 455 -1.09 -22.13 13.94
C VAL A 455 -0.19 -21.00 13.47
N ALA A 456 1.12 -21.10 13.76
CA ALA A 456 2.09 -20.12 13.29
C ALA A 456 2.13 -20.09 11.76
N GLU A 457 2.73 -19.04 11.27
CA GLU A 457 2.93 -18.80 9.83
C GLU A 457 3.49 -20.00 9.11
N LEU A 458 2.78 -20.47 8.10
CA LEU A 458 3.25 -21.57 7.27
C LEU A 458 3.14 -21.18 5.79
N GLN A 459 4.23 -21.40 5.06
CA GLN A 459 4.18 -21.47 3.61
C GLN A 459 4.09 -22.93 3.18
N VAL A 460 3.21 -23.21 2.24
CA VAL A 460 3.07 -24.53 1.63
C VAL A 460 3.47 -24.51 0.18
N CYS A 461 3.89 -25.66 -0.31
CA CYS A 461 4.26 -25.88 -1.68
C CYS A 461 3.06 -26.38 -2.46
N VAL A 462 2.66 -25.64 -3.49
CA VAL A 462 1.50 -25.98 -4.34
C VAL A 462 1.91 -26.07 -5.82
N ALA A 463 1.16 -26.86 -6.57
CA ALA A 463 1.36 -27.00 -8.01
C ALA A 463 1.07 -25.68 -8.72
N ARG A 464 2.06 -25.15 -9.44
CA ARG A 464 1.88 -23.93 -10.26
C ARG A 464 0.94 -24.17 -11.44
N LYS A 465 0.94 -25.39 -11.98
CA LYS A 465 0.11 -25.83 -13.12
C LYS A 465 -0.40 -27.23 -12.85
N ALA A 466 -1.53 -27.59 -13.46
CA ALA A 466 -1.98 -28.98 -13.46
C ALA A 466 -0.99 -29.90 -14.17
N ASP A 467 -0.91 -31.13 -13.70
CA ASP A 467 -0.19 -32.19 -14.42
C ASP A 467 -0.90 -32.57 -15.72
N ARG A 468 -0.16 -32.76 -16.78
CA ARG A 468 -0.72 -33.15 -18.08
C ARG A 468 -1.39 -34.54 -18.05
N ASN A 469 -0.98 -35.39 -17.14
CA ASN A 469 -1.51 -36.75 -16.97
C ASN A 469 -2.61 -36.82 -15.91
N GLY A 470 -3.00 -35.68 -15.33
CA GLY A 470 -4.07 -35.58 -14.34
C GLY A 470 -3.70 -36.03 -12.93
N ALA A 471 -2.41 -36.18 -12.61
CA ALA A 471 -1.97 -36.62 -11.28
C ALA A 471 -2.26 -35.57 -10.19
N PHE A 472 -2.31 -34.29 -10.55
CA PHE A 472 -2.69 -33.18 -9.66
C PHE A 472 -3.24 -31.99 -10.45
N ALA A 473 -4.08 -31.20 -9.80
CA ALA A 473 -4.57 -29.94 -10.34
C ALA A 473 -3.63 -28.77 -9.98
N ALA A 474 -3.77 -27.66 -10.69
CA ALA A 474 -3.12 -26.41 -10.28
C ALA A 474 -3.64 -25.99 -8.91
N GLY A 475 -2.73 -25.58 -8.01
CA GLY A 475 -3.04 -25.23 -6.63
C GLY A 475 -3.08 -26.41 -5.65
N ASP A 476 -3.00 -27.67 -6.10
CA ASP A 476 -2.89 -28.81 -5.20
C ASP A 476 -1.54 -28.82 -4.48
N LEU A 477 -1.55 -29.29 -3.23
CA LEU A 477 -0.32 -29.47 -2.44
C LEU A 477 0.61 -30.47 -3.11
N LEU A 478 1.86 -30.09 -3.25
CA LEU A 478 2.96 -30.95 -3.66
C LEU A 478 4.05 -30.99 -2.59
N PRO A 479 4.78 -32.10 -2.45
CA PRO A 479 5.95 -32.11 -1.58
C PRO A 479 6.92 -30.99 -1.97
N CYS A 480 7.44 -30.25 -1.00
CA CYS A 480 8.40 -29.17 -1.25
C CYS A 480 9.73 -29.66 -1.84
N SER A 481 9.99 -30.96 -1.83
CA SER A 481 11.10 -31.63 -2.54
C SER A 481 10.87 -31.76 -4.05
N SER A 482 9.66 -31.44 -4.54
CA SER A 482 9.36 -31.45 -5.98
C SER A 482 10.16 -30.40 -6.73
N THR A 483 10.27 -30.57 -8.07
CA THR A 483 11.04 -29.64 -8.91
C THR A 483 10.58 -28.19 -8.74
N ALA A 484 11.48 -27.28 -8.44
CA ALA A 484 11.16 -25.88 -8.13
C ALA A 484 10.33 -25.17 -9.21
N SER A 485 10.51 -25.49 -10.49
CA SER A 485 9.71 -24.92 -11.58
C SER A 485 8.24 -25.36 -11.59
N ALA A 486 7.90 -26.43 -10.86
CA ALA A 486 6.54 -26.93 -10.72
C ALA A 486 5.80 -26.30 -9.54
N LEU A 487 6.53 -25.62 -8.64
CA LEU A 487 6.02 -25.14 -7.37
C LEU A 487 5.76 -23.64 -7.35
N SER A 488 4.70 -23.25 -6.66
CA SER A 488 4.51 -21.95 -6.04
C SER A 488 4.51 -22.12 -4.52
N TYR A 489 4.86 -21.05 -3.81
CA TYR A 489 4.87 -21.04 -2.35
C TYR A 489 3.75 -20.11 -1.86
N VAL A 490 2.88 -20.63 -1.03
CA VAL A 490 1.64 -19.93 -0.63
C VAL A 490 1.50 -19.99 0.88
N ALA A 491 1.21 -18.84 1.51
CA ALA A 491 0.83 -18.82 2.90
C ALA A 491 -0.55 -19.47 3.08
N ILE A 492 -0.70 -20.37 4.04
CA ILE A 492 -2.01 -20.92 4.39
C ILE A 492 -2.89 -19.83 5.01
N ASN A 493 -4.21 -20.05 4.96
CA ASN A 493 -5.11 -19.18 5.70
C ASN A 493 -4.83 -19.24 7.21
N PRO A 494 -4.97 -18.12 7.93
CA PRO A 494 -4.77 -18.09 9.37
C PRO A 494 -5.71 -19.07 10.06
N VAL A 495 -5.15 -19.81 11.01
CA VAL A 495 -5.93 -20.72 11.85
C VAL A 495 -5.80 -20.28 13.29
N LYS A 496 -6.87 -19.76 13.86
CA LYS A 496 -6.97 -19.34 15.24
C LYS A 496 -8.33 -19.72 15.82
N ALA A 497 -8.33 -20.16 17.06
CA ALA A 497 -9.53 -20.49 17.80
C ALA A 497 -9.38 -20.17 19.28
N TYR A 498 -10.50 -19.96 19.95
CA TYR A 498 -10.56 -19.62 21.36
C TYR A 498 -11.26 -20.71 22.15
N PHE A 499 -10.71 -21.02 23.33
CA PHE A 499 -11.15 -22.09 24.19
C PHE A 499 -11.22 -21.63 25.64
N ARG A 500 -12.12 -22.22 26.42
CA ARG A 500 -12.07 -22.06 27.85
C ARG A 500 -10.84 -22.77 28.43
N VAL A 501 -10.34 -22.31 29.54
CA VAL A 501 -9.14 -22.90 30.18
C VAL A 501 -9.30 -24.38 30.49
N GLU A 502 -10.51 -24.82 30.81
CA GLU A 502 -10.86 -26.22 31.08
C GLU A 502 -11.13 -27.05 29.81
N GLY A 503 -11.15 -26.42 28.64
CA GLY A 503 -11.46 -27.00 27.33
C GLY A 503 -12.82 -26.58 26.80
N GLY A 504 -13.03 -26.89 25.52
CA GLY A 504 -14.23 -26.52 24.77
C GLY A 504 -14.16 -25.09 24.23
N VAL A 505 -14.68 -24.93 23.01
CA VAL A 505 -14.68 -23.66 22.25
C VAL A 505 -15.33 -22.54 23.06
N ASP A 506 -14.66 -21.39 23.15
CA ASP A 506 -15.22 -20.15 23.70
C ASP A 506 -15.75 -19.27 22.58
N GLY A 507 -16.98 -19.51 22.17
CA GLY A 507 -17.66 -18.71 21.12
C GLY A 507 -18.09 -17.31 21.59
N SER A 508 -17.91 -17.00 22.87
CA SER A 508 -18.24 -15.67 23.43
C SER A 508 -17.07 -14.71 23.46
N TYR A 509 -15.87 -15.21 23.25
CA TYR A 509 -14.68 -14.38 23.30
C TYR A 509 -14.62 -13.40 22.13
N VAL A 510 -14.32 -12.15 22.42
CA VAL A 510 -14.14 -11.08 21.45
C VAL A 510 -12.78 -10.41 21.67
N LEU A 511 -11.87 -10.59 20.73
CA LEU A 511 -10.63 -9.84 20.71
C LEU A 511 -10.89 -8.35 20.47
N LYS A 512 -10.34 -7.49 21.30
CA LYS A 512 -10.41 -6.04 21.07
C LYS A 512 -9.45 -5.65 19.96
N ALA A 513 -10.00 -5.23 18.82
CA ALA A 513 -9.25 -4.71 17.69
C ALA A 513 -9.43 -3.19 17.61
N GLY A 514 -8.33 -2.46 17.55
CA GLY A 514 -8.35 -0.99 17.44
C GLY A 514 -8.54 -0.49 16.01
N ALA A 515 -8.41 -1.34 15.00
CA ALA A 515 -8.49 -0.98 13.59
C ALA A 515 -9.37 -1.96 12.82
N ASP A 516 -9.84 -1.56 11.64
CA ASP A 516 -10.64 -2.38 10.75
C ASP A 516 -9.77 -3.06 9.68
N LEU A 517 -9.81 -4.38 9.63
CA LEU A 517 -9.07 -5.16 8.63
C LEU A 517 -9.49 -4.81 7.19
N ALA A 518 -10.77 -4.50 6.96
CA ALA A 518 -11.24 -4.10 5.64
C ALA A 518 -10.55 -2.80 5.17
N SER A 519 -10.33 -1.86 6.09
CA SER A 519 -9.59 -0.63 5.80
C SER A 519 -8.13 -0.92 5.44
N CYS A 520 -7.46 -1.83 6.13
CA CYS A 520 -6.10 -2.27 5.76
C CYS A 520 -6.08 -2.93 4.38
N ASN A 521 -7.07 -3.77 4.08
CA ASN A 521 -7.20 -4.48 2.82
C ASN A 521 -7.56 -3.56 1.63
N GLY A 522 -7.98 -2.34 1.88
CA GLY A 522 -8.08 -1.30 0.84
C GLY A 522 -6.75 -1.11 0.11
N CYS A 523 -5.62 -1.15 0.84
CA CYS A 523 -4.27 -1.06 0.29
C CYS A 523 -3.61 -2.44 0.13
N HIS A 524 -3.77 -3.34 1.09
CA HIS A 524 -3.07 -4.63 1.13
C HIS A 524 -3.79 -5.76 0.39
N LYS A 525 -5.05 -5.62 0.08
CA LYS A 525 -5.98 -6.61 -0.52
C LYS A 525 -6.13 -7.87 0.32
N ASP A 526 -5.08 -8.65 0.45
CA ASP A 526 -4.95 -9.77 1.40
C ASP A 526 -3.75 -9.41 2.26
N LEU A 527 -3.99 -8.89 3.47
CA LEU A 527 -2.92 -8.43 4.35
C LEU A 527 -1.88 -9.55 4.54
N ALA A 528 -0.86 -9.53 3.69
CA ALA A 528 0.27 -10.45 3.74
C ALA A 528 1.51 -9.65 4.12
N VAL A 529 2.03 -9.89 5.30
CA VAL A 529 3.24 -9.27 5.83
C VAL A 529 4.29 -10.34 6.10
N HIS A 530 5.53 -9.96 6.41
CA HIS A 530 6.67 -10.87 6.54
C HIS A 530 7.04 -11.61 5.23
N THR A 531 6.87 -10.93 4.10
CA THR A 531 7.27 -11.45 2.78
C THR A 531 8.75 -11.24 2.49
N GLU A 532 9.59 -11.17 3.49
CA GLU A 532 11.01 -10.86 3.31
C GLU A 532 11.72 -11.89 2.44
N GLY A 533 12.29 -11.36 1.39
CA GLY A 533 13.20 -11.89 0.38
C GLY A 533 13.59 -13.36 0.42
N ASN A 534 13.51 -14.01 -0.71
CA ASN A 534 14.03 -15.34 -1.10
C ASN A 534 13.46 -16.57 -0.41
N ALA A 535 12.88 -16.49 0.75
CA ALA A 535 12.28 -17.62 1.45
C ALA A 535 11.19 -17.15 2.42
N GLY A 536 10.67 -15.94 2.20
CA GLY A 536 9.79 -15.28 3.12
C GLY A 536 8.61 -16.15 3.55
N SER A 537 8.45 -16.30 4.84
CA SER A 537 7.17 -16.65 5.40
C SER A 537 6.23 -15.50 5.07
N ALA A 538 5.29 -15.71 4.18
CA ALA A 538 4.22 -14.76 3.96
C ALA A 538 3.09 -15.06 4.94
N HIS A 539 2.72 -14.07 5.74
CA HIS A 539 1.46 -14.13 6.46
C HIS A 539 0.35 -13.67 5.54
N ALA A 540 -0.62 -14.50 5.27
CA ALA A 540 -1.89 -14.03 4.79
C ALA A 540 -2.83 -13.97 6.00
N SER A 541 -3.04 -12.80 6.56
CA SER A 541 -3.98 -12.65 7.66
C SER A 541 -5.28 -12.07 7.15
N LYS A 542 -6.36 -12.81 7.34
CA LYS A 542 -7.72 -12.31 7.18
C LYS A 542 -8.28 -11.73 8.49
N ASP A 543 -7.46 -11.73 9.55
CA ASP A 543 -7.84 -11.30 10.88
C ASP A 543 -6.63 -10.80 11.66
N PHE A 544 -6.76 -9.69 12.37
CA PHE A 544 -5.76 -9.20 13.32
C PHE A 544 -5.46 -10.19 14.45
N ALA A 545 -6.39 -11.07 14.74
CA ALA A 545 -6.25 -12.08 15.74
C ALA A 545 -4.96 -12.92 15.57
N GLN A 546 -4.55 -13.21 14.33
CA GLN A 546 -3.28 -13.91 14.10
C GLN A 546 -2.07 -13.04 14.43
N CYS A 547 -2.10 -11.76 14.07
CA CYS A 547 -1.00 -10.84 14.35
C CYS A 547 -0.77 -10.67 15.85
N THR A 548 -1.85 -10.54 16.62
CA THR A 548 -1.79 -10.39 18.09
C THR A 548 -1.29 -11.62 18.81
N SER A 549 -1.33 -12.80 18.20
CA SER A 549 -0.72 -13.99 18.78
C SER A 549 0.80 -13.85 18.98
N CYS A 550 1.45 -13.08 18.11
CA CYS A 550 2.87 -12.77 18.20
C CYS A 550 3.13 -11.32 18.65
N HIS A 551 2.34 -10.37 18.16
CA HIS A 551 2.50 -8.94 18.42
C HIS A 551 1.55 -8.46 19.50
N ASN A 552 1.62 -9.04 20.69
CA ASN A 552 0.81 -8.66 21.85
C ASN A 552 1.56 -7.74 22.83
N ALA A 553 0.84 -7.21 23.80
CA ALA A 553 1.35 -6.23 24.75
C ALA A 553 2.51 -6.76 25.64
N THR A 554 2.66 -8.07 25.80
CA THR A 554 3.71 -8.69 26.59
C THR A 554 4.95 -9.07 25.78
N ARG A 555 4.95 -8.84 24.47
CA ARG A 555 6.10 -9.08 23.61
C ARG A 555 7.06 -7.89 23.61
N THR A 556 8.33 -8.16 23.85
CA THR A 556 9.41 -7.21 23.63
C THR A 556 9.98 -7.35 22.20
N SER A 557 10.56 -6.28 21.67
CA SER A 557 11.32 -6.33 20.42
C SER A 557 12.74 -6.85 20.64
N PHE A 558 13.41 -7.24 19.54
CA PHE A 558 14.86 -7.52 19.55
C PHE A 558 15.71 -6.29 19.92
N TYR A 559 15.15 -5.09 19.79
CA TYR A 559 15.82 -3.84 20.10
C TYR A 559 15.37 -3.34 21.46
N ALA A 560 16.32 -3.06 22.34
CA ALA A 560 16.02 -2.43 23.62
C ALA A 560 15.25 -1.12 23.40
N GLY A 561 14.20 -0.91 24.20
CA GLY A 561 13.36 0.28 24.12
C GLY A 561 12.28 0.27 23.05
N VAL A 562 12.17 -0.80 22.28
CA VAL A 562 11.15 -0.93 21.25
C VAL A 562 10.09 -1.91 21.72
N PRO A 563 8.79 -1.54 21.73
CA PRO A 563 7.71 -2.48 21.97
C PRO A 563 7.65 -3.54 20.86
N GLY A 564 7.31 -4.77 21.23
CA GLY A 564 6.99 -5.84 20.28
C GLY A 564 5.52 -5.87 19.86
N ASP A 565 4.74 -4.97 20.36
CA ASP A 565 3.29 -4.84 20.24
C ASP A 565 2.85 -4.37 18.86
N LEU A 566 1.72 -4.87 18.36
CA LEU A 566 1.18 -4.58 17.04
C LEU A 566 0.92 -3.09 16.83
N LYS A 567 0.36 -2.40 17.84
CA LYS A 567 0.08 -0.95 17.74
C LYS A 567 1.33 -0.10 17.47
N TYR A 568 2.48 -0.48 18.05
CA TYR A 568 3.74 0.17 17.74
C TYR A 568 4.24 -0.18 16.33
N HIS A 569 4.23 -1.47 15.99
CA HIS A 569 4.81 -1.95 14.75
C HIS A 569 4.08 -1.40 13.53
N VAL A 570 2.75 -1.44 13.52
CA VAL A 570 1.95 -0.95 12.38
C VAL A 570 2.20 0.55 12.15
N HIS A 571 2.09 1.36 13.20
CA HIS A 571 2.32 2.80 13.07
C HIS A 571 3.76 3.12 12.66
N SER A 572 4.74 2.50 13.32
CA SER A 572 6.15 2.73 13.04
C SER A 572 6.55 2.28 11.63
N PHE A 573 6.01 1.15 11.16
CA PHE A 573 6.28 0.65 9.82
C PHE A 573 5.77 1.62 8.74
N HIS A 574 4.53 2.10 8.87
CA HIS A 574 3.99 3.04 7.91
C HIS A 574 4.63 4.43 7.97
N ALA A 575 5.14 4.82 9.14
CA ALA A 575 5.82 6.10 9.30
C ALA A 575 7.29 6.10 8.82
N PHE A 576 8.00 4.98 8.98
CA PHE A 576 9.46 4.94 8.79
C PHE A 576 9.98 3.74 8.00
N GLY A 577 9.13 2.84 7.55
CA GLY A 577 9.56 1.61 6.89
C GLY A 577 10.05 0.52 7.83
N SER A 578 10.51 -0.58 7.25
CA SER A 578 11.06 -1.73 7.98
C SER A 578 12.21 -1.31 8.87
N HIS A 579 12.18 -1.72 10.13
CA HIS A 579 13.20 -1.38 11.12
C HIS A 579 13.55 0.12 11.22
N ARG A 580 12.60 0.99 10.84
CA ARG A 580 12.77 2.46 10.80
C ARG A 580 13.92 2.90 9.88
N SER A 581 14.09 2.22 8.77
CA SER A 581 15.08 2.51 7.72
C SER A 581 14.93 3.90 7.09
N GLY A 582 13.75 4.52 7.23
CA GLY A 582 13.43 5.80 6.61
C GLY A 582 12.95 5.67 5.16
N ASP A 583 12.71 4.45 4.70
CA ASP A 583 12.26 4.12 3.35
C ASP A 583 10.73 3.90 3.25
N ALA A 584 9.97 4.28 4.27
CA ALA A 584 8.52 4.21 4.23
C ALA A 584 7.97 5.06 3.09
N THR A 585 7.11 4.44 2.31
CA THR A 585 6.41 5.07 1.18
C THR A 585 4.91 5.05 1.39
N PHE A 586 4.44 5.41 2.60
CA PHE A 586 3.01 5.49 2.86
C PHE A 586 2.36 6.49 1.88
N PRO A 587 1.40 6.07 1.07
CA PRO A 587 0.90 6.88 -0.04
C PRO A 587 -0.06 7.98 0.38
N GLY A 588 -0.54 7.97 1.62
CA GLY A 588 -1.46 8.93 2.19
C GLY A 588 -0.83 9.86 3.25
N LYS A 589 -1.65 10.66 3.91
CA LYS A 589 -1.22 11.44 5.08
C LYS A 589 -1.25 10.56 6.32
N LEU A 590 -0.13 10.47 7.04
CA LEU A 590 0.00 9.67 8.26
C LEU A 590 -0.94 10.13 9.40
N ASN A 591 -1.40 11.36 9.37
CA ASN A 591 -2.38 11.87 10.33
C ASN A 591 -3.84 11.62 9.93
N ASN A 592 -4.10 10.95 8.81
CA ASN A 592 -5.43 10.48 8.45
C ASN A 592 -5.71 9.14 9.13
N CYS A 593 -6.10 9.20 10.40
CA CYS A 593 -6.35 8.01 11.22
C CYS A 593 -7.49 7.15 10.67
N GLU A 594 -8.48 7.76 10.00
CA GLU A 594 -9.64 7.07 9.40
C GLU A 594 -9.28 6.17 8.22
N SER A 595 -8.06 6.25 7.72
CA SER A 595 -7.59 5.31 6.71
C SER A 595 -7.45 3.86 7.21
N CYS A 596 -7.32 3.67 8.53
CA CYS A 596 -7.18 2.37 9.16
C CYS A 596 -8.18 2.15 10.29
N HIS A 597 -8.54 3.20 11.01
CA HIS A 597 -9.42 3.14 12.16
C HIS A 597 -10.84 3.57 11.81
N THR A 598 -11.82 2.90 12.38
CA THR A 598 -13.22 3.35 12.29
C THR A 598 -13.36 4.71 12.96
N LYS A 599 -14.12 5.60 12.33
CA LYS A 599 -14.37 6.95 12.84
C LYS A 599 -14.83 6.93 14.30
N GLY A 600 -14.17 7.72 15.13
CA GLY A 600 -14.45 7.82 16.57
C GLY A 600 -13.78 6.73 17.44
N GLN A 601 -13.05 5.77 16.85
CA GLN A 601 -12.33 4.73 17.60
C GLN A 601 -10.82 5.02 17.73
N TYR A 602 -10.34 6.11 17.18
CA TYR A 602 -8.92 6.51 17.23
C TYR A 602 -8.68 7.72 18.14
N ASN A 603 -9.58 7.98 19.07
CA ASN A 603 -9.36 8.99 20.12
C ASN A 603 -8.10 8.62 20.89
N LEU A 604 -7.46 9.65 21.49
CA LEU A 604 -6.31 9.44 22.38
C LEU A 604 -6.57 8.23 23.27
N PRO A 605 -5.61 7.32 23.41
CA PRO A 605 -5.83 6.04 24.02
C PRO A 605 -6.57 6.18 25.36
N ASN A 606 -7.72 5.56 25.45
CA ASN A 606 -8.38 5.41 26.72
C ASN A 606 -7.59 4.36 27.51
N GLN A 607 -6.72 4.81 28.39
CA GLN A 607 -5.78 3.98 29.14
C GLN A 607 -6.47 2.85 29.91
N GLN A 608 -7.74 3.02 30.25
CA GLN A 608 -8.54 2.00 30.92
C GLN A 608 -8.96 0.84 29.99
N ASN A 609 -9.02 1.08 28.68
CA ASN A 609 -9.47 0.08 27.70
C ASN A 609 -8.32 -0.47 26.84
N GLU A 610 -7.11 -0.02 27.06
CA GLU A 610 -5.95 -0.43 26.27
C GLU A 610 -4.82 -0.95 27.14
N ARG A 611 -4.13 -1.97 26.66
CA ARG A 611 -3.05 -2.62 27.38
C ARG A 611 -1.73 -1.87 27.20
N PRO A 612 -1.00 -1.59 28.28
CA PRO A 612 0.38 -1.11 28.22
C PRO A 612 1.29 -2.12 27.55
N SER A 613 2.31 -1.66 26.85
CA SER A 613 3.27 -2.53 26.18
C SER A 613 4.50 -2.78 27.02
N LEU A 614 4.92 -4.04 27.10
CA LEU A 614 6.18 -4.45 27.72
C LEU A 614 7.36 -4.06 26.81
N VAL A 615 8.38 -3.47 27.39
CA VAL A 615 9.56 -3.01 26.67
C VAL A 615 10.81 -3.45 27.43
N ALA A 616 11.77 -4.00 26.69
CA ALA A 616 13.10 -4.27 27.24
C ALA A 616 13.84 -2.95 27.48
N THR A 617 14.33 -2.72 28.67
CA THR A 617 15.06 -1.48 28.99
C THR A 617 16.57 -1.60 28.79
N THR A 618 17.07 -2.82 28.73
CA THR A 618 18.49 -3.14 28.48
C THR A 618 18.61 -4.22 27.43
N ALA A 619 19.78 -4.31 26.79
CA ALA A 619 20.03 -5.34 25.76
C ALA A 619 19.91 -6.78 26.30
N ASP A 620 20.03 -6.97 27.60
CA ASP A 620 19.91 -8.27 28.27
C ASP A 620 18.49 -8.53 28.84
N ASN A 621 17.55 -7.62 28.66
CA ASN A 621 16.16 -7.72 29.11
C ASN A 621 15.94 -8.00 30.59
N LYS A 622 16.92 -7.70 31.44
CA LYS A 622 16.85 -8.07 32.86
C LYS A 622 15.81 -7.29 33.66
N GLN A 623 15.37 -6.15 33.16
CA GLN A 623 14.37 -5.33 33.87
C GLN A 623 13.40 -4.74 32.81
N PRO A 624 12.44 -5.52 32.32
CA PRO A 624 11.41 -4.99 31.43
C PRO A 624 10.53 -4.00 32.19
N LYS A 625 10.05 -2.99 31.44
CA LYS A 625 9.15 -1.96 31.97
C LYS A 625 7.90 -1.89 31.08
N PHE A 626 6.79 -1.45 31.67
CA PHE A 626 5.57 -1.19 30.92
C PHE A 626 5.50 0.28 30.50
N PHE A 627 5.14 0.49 29.26
CA PHE A 627 4.90 1.81 28.68
C PHE A 627 3.41 1.99 28.40
N SER A 628 2.87 3.14 28.76
CA SER A 628 1.44 3.41 28.54
C SER A 628 1.07 3.34 27.06
N PRO A 629 -0.19 3.01 26.72
CA PRO A 629 -0.68 3.00 25.34
C PRO A 629 -0.43 4.30 24.63
N THR A 630 -0.69 5.44 25.28
CA THR A 630 -0.44 6.79 24.74
C THR A 630 1.01 6.97 24.33
N LEU A 631 1.96 6.61 25.19
CA LEU A 631 3.38 6.71 24.86
C LEU A 631 3.73 5.87 23.62
N VAL A 632 3.27 4.62 23.60
CA VAL A 632 3.61 3.66 22.54
C VAL A 632 3.09 4.12 21.19
N VAL A 633 1.85 4.58 21.12
CA VAL A 633 1.23 5.07 19.87
C VAL A 633 1.91 6.34 19.39
N CYS A 634 2.03 7.37 20.23
CA CYS A 634 2.62 8.64 19.80
C CYS A 634 4.10 8.49 19.43
N ALA A 635 4.86 7.73 20.21
CA ALA A 635 6.28 7.49 19.98
C ALA A 635 6.56 6.71 18.69
N SER A 636 5.62 5.90 18.23
CA SER A 636 5.76 5.13 16.99
C SER A 636 5.97 6.03 15.77
N CYS A 637 5.39 7.24 15.76
CA CYS A 637 5.51 8.23 14.69
C CYS A 637 6.48 9.38 15.04
N HIS A 638 6.51 9.82 16.30
CA HIS A 638 7.23 11.04 16.70
C HIS A 638 8.69 10.81 17.11
N LEU A 639 9.13 9.57 17.30
CA LEU A 639 10.52 9.24 17.64
C LEU A 639 11.24 8.59 16.47
N LYS A 640 12.28 9.21 15.97
CA LYS A 640 13.15 8.63 14.91
C LYS A 640 14.00 7.45 15.39
N SER A 641 14.32 7.37 16.68
CA SER A 641 15.17 6.31 17.23
C SER A 641 14.43 5.48 18.27
N PRO A 642 14.37 4.16 18.12
CA PRO A 642 13.81 3.27 19.15
C PRO A 642 14.53 3.40 20.49
N LEU A 643 15.82 3.68 20.48
CA LEU A 643 16.65 3.82 21.69
C LEU A 643 16.28 5.03 22.55
N GLY A 644 15.51 5.98 22.01
CA GLY A 644 15.04 7.15 22.75
C GLY A 644 13.98 6.87 23.79
N LEU A 645 13.24 5.75 23.68
CA LEU A 645 12.21 5.38 24.66
C LEU A 645 12.77 4.85 25.98
N VAL A 646 14.01 4.38 26.00
CA VAL A 646 14.56 3.53 27.07
C VAL A 646 15.44 4.26 28.06
N LYS A 647 15.92 5.43 27.74
CA LYS A 647 16.78 6.17 28.67
C LYS A 647 15.95 7.25 29.39
N PRO A 648 15.46 6.95 30.60
CA PRO A 648 14.84 7.97 31.46
C PRO A 648 15.78 9.12 31.75
N ASP A 649 17.10 8.87 31.69
CA ASP A 649 18.17 9.78 32.03
C ASP A 649 18.88 10.40 30.81
N SER A 650 18.47 10.04 29.60
CA SER A 650 19.00 10.64 28.39
C SER A 650 17.91 11.47 27.72
N PRO A 651 17.99 12.80 27.77
CA PRO A 651 17.03 13.64 27.07
C PRO A 651 17.15 13.35 25.58
N VAL A 652 16.14 12.66 25.02
CA VAL A 652 15.97 12.65 23.58
C VAL A 652 15.52 14.03 23.19
N ALA A 653 16.41 14.75 22.55
CA ALA A 653 16.26 16.06 21.94
C ALA A 653 15.04 16.87 22.44
N GLY A 654 15.21 17.56 23.57
CA GLY A 654 14.26 18.51 24.10
C GLY A 654 13.34 17.92 25.18
N ASP A 655 13.48 18.40 26.41
CA ASP A 655 12.57 18.12 27.54
C ASP A 655 11.11 18.45 27.20
N GLU A 656 10.87 19.30 26.22
CA GLU A 656 9.55 19.72 25.74
C GLU A 656 8.70 18.56 25.20
N TRP A 657 9.31 17.65 24.44
CA TRP A 657 8.59 16.51 23.87
C TRP A 657 8.14 15.52 24.97
N ALA A 658 9.05 15.13 25.86
CA ALA A 658 8.73 14.22 26.96
C ALA A 658 7.71 14.85 27.91
N THR A 659 7.81 16.15 28.16
CA THR A 659 6.86 16.92 28.94
C THR A 659 5.49 16.95 28.27
N HIS A 660 5.45 17.24 26.96
CA HIS A 660 4.20 17.21 26.19
C HIS A 660 3.53 15.84 26.26
N MET A 661 4.28 14.77 26.09
CA MET A 661 3.76 13.40 26.16
C MET A 661 3.23 13.06 27.56
N LYS A 662 3.95 13.42 28.61
CA LYS A 662 3.52 13.20 30.01
C LYS A 662 2.24 13.97 30.31
N ASN A 663 2.12 15.21 29.85
CA ASN A 663 0.91 16.02 30.01
C ASN A 663 -0.31 15.43 29.29
N ASN A 664 -0.09 14.56 28.30
CA ASN A 664 -1.12 13.84 27.58
C ASN A 664 -1.25 12.37 28.00
N GLY A 665 -0.83 12.02 29.21
CA GLY A 665 -1.05 10.70 29.80
C GLY A 665 0.01 9.65 29.46
N ALA A 666 1.18 10.05 28.94
CA ALA A 666 2.27 9.11 28.72
C ALA A 666 2.98 8.74 30.01
N ILE A 667 3.09 7.45 30.30
CA ILE A 667 3.83 6.89 31.43
C ILE A 667 5.03 6.14 30.90
N PHE A 668 6.21 6.56 31.34
CA PHE A 668 7.50 6.06 30.89
C PHE A 668 8.06 5.06 31.91
N GLY A 669 7.99 3.77 31.60
CA GLY A 669 8.72 2.77 32.34
C GLY A 669 8.13 2.37 33.69
N ALA A 670 6.82 2.10 33.76
CA ALA A 670 6.17 1.56 34.95
C ALA A 670 6.62 0.09 35.25
N GLU A 671 6.61 -0.27 36.53
CA GLU A 671 6.97 -1.64 36.98
C GLU A 671 5.81 -2.62 36.70
N THR A 672 4.58 -2.16 36.74
CA THR A 672 3.38 -2.99 36.57
C THR A 672 2.47 -2.45 35.50
N ILE A 673 1.53 -3.28 35.05
CA ILE A 673 0.51 -2.90 34.06
C ILE A 673 -0.38 -1.80 34.64
N GLU A 674 -0.81 -1.94 35.90
CA GLU A 674 -1.68 -0.99 36.58
C GLU A 674 -0.99 0.38 36.67
N ALA A 675 0.26 0.42 37.07
CA ALA A 675 1.03 1.66 37.14
C ALA A 675 1.21 2.33 35.77
N ALA A 676 1.23 1.55 34.68
CA ALA A 676 1.34 2.05 33.30
C ALA A 676 0.00 2.51 32.73
N THR A 677 -1.12 2.22 33.38
CA THR A 677 -2.47 2.70 33.02
C THR A 677 -2.92 3.89 33.84
N GLY A 678 -2.11 4.36 34.78
CA GLY A 678 -2.42 5.53 35.61
C GLY A 678 -3.14 5.18 36.91
N GLY A 679 -3.16 3.91 37.33
CA GLY A 679 -3.70 3.44 38.59
C GLY A 679 -5.17 3.11 38.52
#